data_f4242e171227ac6999af7a5ac8a52f60
#
_entry.id   f4242e171227ac6999af7a5ac8a52f60
#
_cell.length_a   1.000
_cell.length_b   1.000
_cell.length_c   1.000
_cell.angle_alpha   90.00
_cell.angle_beta   90.00
_cell.angle_gamma   90.00
#
_symmetry.space_group_name_H-M   'P 1'
#
loop_
_entity.id
_entity.type
_entity.pdbx_description
1 polymer ?
#
loop_
_entity_poly.entity_id
_entity_poly.type
_entity_poly.pdbx_seq_one_letter_code
_entity_poly.pdbx_strand_id
1 'polypeptide(L)'
;MIKKILPDLIAILAFVLISFAYFFPADIEGRILFQHDTAAGAGAGQEAKEYYEQTGERTRWTNSLFGGMPTYQISPSYDSTVPLQWTQKIYQLFLPTYVNLTFILMLGFYILLRAFGIPAWLAGLGGIMWAFSSYFFILISAGHIWKFITLAYIPPTIAGIVLAYRGKLLAGGILTAFFIALQIMSNHVQMSYYFLFVILFIAGAYFEDAWRNKTLPRFFKASAVLLVAALIGVAANLSNLYHTYTYSKETMRGKSELVQTGDAAKQTSSGLDRDYITNWSYGIGETWTLLVPNFKGGSSSAPLSQSETAMEKANPMYGSLYNSFPQYFGSQPWTAGPVYVGAFVLFLFVLGCFIVKGPLKWALLGATFFSIVLAWGKNFMPLTDFFIDYVPMYNKFRAVSSILVIAEFTIPLLAIFALKRVLEEPGIWKANKKAFGISLALTAGVALLLTVAPGSLGAGFVPAQEAQMLQNAVDQQMIPANELSGILANLSEMRGALVSADALRSFIIICIGCALLWLHAAGKLRQSLTVAGITVLCLVDMWSVNKRYLHDEQFVPRSIQTETFSKTKTDELILQDKSPDYRVLNFATDAFNENNTSYWHKNIGGYHAAKLRRYQELIERHISPEMQAAYQAIAAAGGEMDSVDASKFRVLNMLNTKYFILPSGQQGQTVPVLNPYANGNAWFVKNVQYVNNANEEIDALKTILPTETAVVDARFKNMLKGISEAHKDSLSSIRLTSYEPNRLVYETENAGDGIAVFSEIYYPNGWQVTIDGKPAGLGRADYVLRALYIPAGKHTVEMRFDPKSLHVTEGIAYGALALLVIGVAAVALIARKKAQE
;
A
#
# COMPACT_ATOMS: atom_id res chain seq x y z
N MET A 1 24.74 22.80 -28.81
CA MET A 1 24.12 22.26 -27.59
C MET A 1 22.65 21.92 -27.81
N ILE A 2 21.82 22.83 -28.31
CA ILE A 2 20.35 22.62 -28.51
C ILE A 2 20.03 21.38 -29.37
N LYS A 3 20.71 21.19 -30.53
CA LYS A 3 20.48 20.01 -31.41
C LYS A 3 20.73 18.66 -30.74
N LYS A 4 21.54 18.58 -29.66
CA LYS A 4 21.82 17.34 -28.93
C LYS A 4 20.73 17.05 -27.86
N ILE A 5 20.10 18.09 -27.33
CA ILE A 5 19.09 17.98 -26.25
C ILE A 5 17.67 17.94 -26.85
N LEU A 6 17.48 18.44 -28.06
CA LEU A 6 16.16 18.52 -28.70
C LEU A 6 15.38 17.18 -28.71
N PRO A 7 16.00 16.01 -29.02
CA PRO A 7 15.26 14.75 -28.98
C PRO A 7 14.76 14.37 -27.57
N ASP A 8 15.53 14.71 -26.52
CA ASP A 8 15.14 14.48 -25.15
C ASP A 8 13.96 15.41 -24.76
N LEU A 9 14.00 16.69 -25.17
CA LEU A 9 12.90 17.64 -24.92
C LEU A 9 11.60 17.22 -25.64
N ILE A 10 11.73 16.74 -26.89
CA ILE A 10 10.56 16.22 -27.65
C ILE A 10 9.95 15.00 -26.91
N ALA A 11 10.77 14.08 -26.40
CA ALA A 11 10.28 12.93 -25.65
C ALA A 11 9.54 13.36 -24.37
N ILE A 12 10.09 14.32 -23.61
CA ILE A 12 9.46 14.86 -22.40
C ILE A 12 8.13 15.53 -22.74
N LEU A 13 8.09 16.35 -23.79
CA LEU A 13 6.86 16.99 -24.25
C LEU A 13 5.81 15.95 -24.66
N ALA A 14 6.21 14.91 -25.39
CA ALA A 14 5.32 13.82 -25.77
C ALA A 14 4.75 13.10 -24.52
N PHE A 15 5.53 12.88 -23.48
CA PHE A 15 5.04 12.29 -22.23
C PHE A 15 4.00 13.17 -21.53
N VAL A 16 4.22 14.49 -21.50
CA VAL A 16 3.23 15.43 -20.97
C VAL A 16 1.92 15.32 -21.76
N LEU A 17 2.01 15.40 -23.10
CA LEU A 17 0.83 15.36 -23.97
C LEU A 17 0.07 14.01 -23.86
N ILE A 18 0.77 12.87 -23.82
CA ILE A 18 0.17 11.55 -23.67
C ILE A 18 -0.52 11.45 -22.30
N SER A 19 0.10 11.97 -21.22
CA SER A 19 -0.48 11.96 -19.89
C SER A 19 -1.76 12.78 -19.81
N PHE A 20 -1.79 13.99 -20.37
CA PHE A 20 -3.02 14.79 -20.45
C PHE A 20 -4.09 14.10 -21.30
N ALA A 21 -3.72 13.59 -22.47
CA ALA A 21 -4.67 12.94 -23.36
C ALA A 21 -5.37 11.73 -22.70
N TYR A 22 -4.67 11.00 -21.83
CA TYR A 22 -5.26 9.86 -21.14
C TYR A 22 -6.35 10.26 -20.14
N PHE A 23 -6.13 11.34 -19.38
CA PHE A 23 -7.03 11.81 -18.33
C PHE A 23 -8.03 12.89 -18.80
N PHE A 24 -7.99 13.28 -20.08
CA PHE A 24 -8.97 14.18 -20.66
C PHE A 24 -10.36 13.51 -20.75
N PRO A 25 -11.46 14.18 -20.37
CA PRO A 25 -11.58 15.58 -19.92
C PRO A 25 -11.48 15.77 -18.39
N ALA A 26 -11.37 14.72 -17.62
CA ALA A 26 -11.47 14.75 -16.16
C ALA A 26 -10.44 15.69 -15.48
N ASP A 27 -9.20 15.75 -16.03
CA ASP A 27 -8.13 16.60 -15.52
C ASP A 27 -8.41 18.09 -15.70
N ILE A 28 -8.95 18.48 -16.86
CA ILE A 28 -9.33 19.88 -17.16
C ILE A 28 -10.58 20.32 -16.36
N GLU A 29 -11.54 19.42 -16.20
CA GLU A 29 -12.75 19.66 -15.41
C GLU A 29 -12.48 19.63 -13.90
N GLY A 30 -11.26 19.27 -13.47
CA GLY A 30 -10.89 19.19 -12.07
C GLY A 30 -11.60 18.08 -11.30
N ARG A 31 -12.09 17.07 -12.00
CA ARG A 31 -12.69 15.87 -11.39
C ARG A 31 -11.64 15.00 -10.72
N ILE A 32 -12.04 14.25 -9.73
CA ILE A 32 -11.18 13.36 -8.93
C ILE A 32 -11.73 11.94 -8.91
N LEU A 33 -10.86 10.97 -8.66
CA LEU A 33 -11.30 9.62 -8.32
C LEU A 33 -11.78 9.60 -6.86
N PHE A 34 -12.98 9.07 -6.65
CA PHE A 34 -13.43 8.77 -5.30
C PHE A 34 -12.87 7.40 -4.91
N GLN A 35 -11.93 7.40 -3.97
CA GLN A 35 -11.19 6.21 -3.55
C GLN A 35 -11.37 6.01 -2.06
N HIS A 36 -11.82 4.83 -1.65
CA HIS A 36 -12.05 4.49 -0.25
C HIS A 36 -10.81 4.73 0.63
N ASP A 37 -9.63 4.26 0.21
CA ASP A 37 -8.38 4.43 0.96
C ASP A 37 -7.96 5.91 1.09
N THR A 38 -8.25 6.73 0.08
CA THR A 38 -7.95 8.17 0.13
C THR A 38 -8.88 8.88 1.11
N ALA A 39 -10.17 8.54 1.11
CA ALA A 39 -11.14 9.07 2.06
C ALA A 39 -10.81 8.61 3.50
N ALA A 40 -10.52 7.31 3.67
CA ALA A 40 -10.12 6.77 4.96
C ALA A 40 -8.83 7.44 5.51
N GLY A 41 -7.87 7.72 4.63
CA GLY A 41 -6.65 8.46 4.99
C GLY A 41 -6.93 9.90 5.43
N ALA A 42 -7.87 10.58 4.76
CA ALA A 42 -8.28 11.92 5.16
C ALA A 42 -8.95 11.94 6.54
N GLY A 43 -9.87 11.00 6.81
CA GLY A 43 -10.52 10.86 8.11
C GLY A 43 -9.52 10.57 9.23
N ALA A 44 -8.59 9.64 9.01
CA ALA A 44 -7.55 9.31 9.99
C ALA A 44 -6.58 10.47 10.29
N GLY A 45 -6.31 11.32 9.29
CA GLY A 45 -5.33 12.40 9.37
C GLY A 45 -5.88 13.74 9.82
N GLN A 46 -7.20 13.88 10.01
CA GLN A 46 -7.85 15.18 10.21
C GLN A 46 -7.38 15.88 11.50
N GLU A 47 -7.35 15.19 12.65
CA GLU A 47 -6.88 15.77 13.92
C GLU A 47 -5.45 16.31 13.82
N ALA A 48 -4.54 15.53 13.21
CA ALA A 48 -3.15 15.94 13.02
C ALA A 48 -3.02 17.14 12.06
N LYS A 49 -3.87 17.20 11.05
CA LYS A 49 -3.93 18.32 10.10
C LYS A 49 -4.45 19.58 10.77
N GLU A 50 -5.55 19.53 11.50
CA GLU A 50 -6.12 20.66 12.22
C GLU A 50 -5.14 21.20 13.26
N TYR A 51 -4.46 20.32 14.01
CA TYR A 51 -3.43 20.73 14.96
C TYR A 51 -2.28 21.48 14.27
N TYR A 52 -1.82 20.96 13.11
CA TYR A 52 -0.78 21.65 12.34
C TYR A 52 -1.24 23.00 11.78
N GLU A 53 -2.48 23.11 11.30
CA GLU A 53 -3.05 24.36 10.79
C GLU A 53 -3.20 25.42 11.89
N GLN A 54 -3.49 25.01 13.13
CA GLN A 54 -3.66 25.92 14.27
C GLN A 54 -2.33 26.34 14.91
N THR A 55 -1.36 25.41 15.00
CA THR A 55 -0.14 25.62 15.80
C THR A 55 1.12 25.76 14.96
N GLY A 56 1.13 25.28 13.71
CA GLY A 56 2.33 25.11 12.90
C GLY A 56 3.21 23.93 13.33
N GLU A 57 2.84 23.19 14.36
CA GLU A 57 3.58 22.03 14.88
C GLU A 57 2.97 20.71 14.39
N ARG A 58 3.83 19.72 14.11
CA ARG A 58 3.41 18.39 13.69
C ARG A 58 3.24 17.48 14.91
N THR A 59 2.01 17.06 15.20
CA THR A 59 1.81 16.01 16.20
C THR A 59 2.31 14.65 15.69
N ARG A 60 2.84 13.83 16.61
CA ARG A 60 3.22 12.43 16.35
C ARG A 60 2.26 11.45 17.02
N TRP A 61 1.18 11.94 17.59
CA TRP A 61 0.10 11.17 18.21
C TRP A 61 -1.24 11.68 17.72
N THR A 62 -2.21 10.79 17.59
CA THR A 62 -3.62 11.12 17.33
C THR A 62 -4.53 10.27 18.19
N ASN A 63 -5.66 10.83 18.60
CA ASN A 63 -6.74 10.13 19.28
C ASN A 63 -7.97 9.90 18.38
N SER A 64 -7.88 10.28 17.09
CA SER A 64 -9.00 10.17 16.15
C SER A 64 -9.43 8.74 15.84
N LEU A 65 -8.58 7.73 16.09
CA LEU A 65 -8.92 6.33 15.88
C LEU A 65 -8.29 5.40 16.93
N PHE A 66 -8.97 4.29 17.20
CA PHE A 66 -8.53 3.24 18.15
C PHE A 66 -8.22 3.77 19.56
N GLY A 67 -8.87 4.85 19.98
CA GLY A 67 -8.61 5.50 21.26
C GLY A 67 -7.22 6.14 21.38
N GLY A 68 -6.40 6.10 20.37
CA GLY A 68 -5.08 6.74 20.30
C GLY A 68 -3.98 5.86 19.71
N MET A 69 -3.18 6.45 18.80
CA MET A 69 -2.04 5.79 18.18
C MET A 69 -1.01 6.79 17.63
N PRO A 70 0.27 6.39 17.45
CA PRO A 70 1.25 7.23 16.78
C PRO A 70 0.88 7.52 15.31
N THR A 71 1.18 8.73 14.83
CA THR A 71 0.91 9.16 13.43
C THR A 71 1.96 8.67 12.43
N TYR A 72 2.90 7.82 12.82
CA TYR A 72 4.02 7.40 11.98
C TYR A 72 3.63 6.73 10.66
N GLN A 73 2.41 6.22 10.56
CA GLN A 73 1.84 5.63 9.34
C GLN A 73 0.54 6.33 8.88
N ILE A 74 0.17 7.43 9.54
CA ILE A 74 -0.98 8.27 9.17
C ILE A 74 -0.44 9.51 8.49
N SER A 75 -0.42 9.54 7.14
CA SER A 75 0.12 10.66 6.35
C SER A 75 1.47 11.17 6.88
N PRO A 76 2.48 10.31 7.04
CA PRO A 76 3.72 10.65 7.71
C PRO A 76 4.42 11.83 7.02
N SER A 77 4.71 12.87 7.77
CA SER A 77 5.41 14.06 7.30
C SER A 77 6.45 14.48 8.33
N TYR A 78 7.68 14.72 7.87
CA TYR A 78 8.81 15.16 8.68
C TYR A 78 9.36 16.45 8.09
N ASP A 79 9.92 17.32 8.93
CA ASP A 79 10.43 18.61 8.45
C ASP A 79 11.62 18.43 7.50
N SER A 80 12.45 17.41 7.75
CA SER A 80 13.52 17.01 6.84
C SER A 80 13.03 16.52 5.47
N THR A 81 11.78 16.07 5.33
CA THR A 81 11.23 15.63 4.04
C THR A 81 10.67 16.76 3.18
N VAL A 82 10.46 17.96 3.74
CA VAL A 82 9.89 19.11 3.00
C VAL A 82 10.73 19.50 1.77
N PRO A 83 12.08 19.58 1.84
CA PRO A 83 12.91 19.83 0.64
C PRO A 83 12.72 18.75 -0.44
N LEU A 84 12.60 17.47 -0.06
CA LEU A 84 12.36 16.38 -1.00
C LEU A 84 10.97 16.49 -1.65
N GLN A 85 9.94 16.90 -0.91
CA GLN A 85 8.60 17.14 -1.46
C GLN A 85 8.61 18.25 -2.53
N TRP A 86 9.38 19.30 -2.33
CA TRP A 86 9.56 20.35 -3.35
C TRP A 86 10.30 19.83 -4.58
N THR A 87 11.38 19.03 -4.39
CA THR A 87 12.08 18.42 -5.52
C THR A 87 11.21 17.41 -6.27
N GLN A 88 10.33 16.70 -5.57
CA GLN A 88 9.30 15.85 -6.18
C GLN A 88 8.36 16.67 -7.08
N LYS A 89 7.81 17.79 -6.60
CA LYS A 89 6.94 18.67 -7.39
C LYS A 89 7.65 19.20 -8.63
N ILE A 90 8.93 19.59 -8.51
CA ILE A 90 9.75 20.02 -9.64
C ILE A 90 9.93 18.87 -10.65
N TYR A 91 10.25 17.65 -10.19
CA TYR A 91 10.38 16.48 -11.06
C TYR A 91 9.07 16.11 -11.76
N GLN A 92 7.95 16.37 -11.11
CA GLN A 92 6.58 16.21 -11.65
C GLN A 92 6.15 17.40 -12.54
N LEU A 93 7.00 18.39 -12.78
CA LEU A 93 6.70 19.62 -13.54
C LEU A 93 5.44 20.36 -13.04
N PHE A 94 5.08 20.22 -11.77
CA PHE A 94 3.83 20.76 -11.18
C PHE A 94 2.56 20.37 -11.94
N LEU A 95 2.58 19.27 -12.67
CA LEU A 95 1.43 18.76 -13.42
C LEU A 95 0.29 18.36 -12.47
N PRO A 96 -0.97 18.40 -12.94
CA PRO A 96 -2.13 17.98 -12.15
C PRO A 96 -2.02 16.54 -11.64
N THR A 97 -2.75 16.23 -10.56
CA THR A 97 -2.86 14.89 -10.02
C THR A 97 -3.30 13.90 -11.12
N TYR A 98 -2.77 12.67 -11.07
CA TYR A 98 -2.88 11.60 -12.07
C TYR A 98 -2.07 11.86 -13.35
N VAL A 99 -2.15 13.04 -13.98
CA VAL A 99 -1.28 13.42 -15.12
C VAL A 99 0.19 13.35 -14.74
N ASN A 100 0.55 13.91 -13.57
CA ASN A 100 1.92 13.85 -13.04
C ASN A 100 2.41 12.40 -12.80
N LEU A 101 1.51 11.49 -12.38
CA LEU A 101 1.87 10.10 -12.09
C LEU A 101 2.32 9.36 -13.35
N THR A 102 1.50 9.38 -14.39
CA THR A 102 1.82 8.73 -15.66
C THR A 102 3.07 9.35 -16.30
N PHE A 103 3.21 10.68 -16.20
CA PHE A 103 4.38 11.40 -16.68
C PHE A 103 5.68 10.94 -16.02
N ILE A 104 5.75 10.89 -14.67
CA ILE A 104 7.00 10.48 -13.97
C ILE A 104 7.35 9.01 -14.20
N LEU A 105 6.34 8.17 -14.45
CA LEU A 105 6.57 6.76 -14.75
C LEU A 105 7.27 6.60 -16.10
N MET A 106 6.78 7.31 -17.16
CA MET A 106 7.44 7.34 -18.46
C MET A 106 8.84 7.97 -18.36
N LEU A 107 8.97 9.10 -17.68
CA LEU A 107 10.23 9.82 -17.51
C LEU A 107 11.27 8.98 -16.77
N GLY A 108 10.88 8.29 -15.71
CA GLY A 108 11.78 7.44 -14.92
C GLY A 108 12.40 6.32 -15.76
N PHE A 109 11.59 5.62 -16.54
CA PHE A 109 12.08 4.54 -17.40
C PHE A 109 12.85 5.07 -18.61
N TYR A 110 12.48 6.22 -19.12
CA TYR A 110 13.25 6.95 -20.13
C TYR A 110 14.67 7.25 -19.64
N ILE A 111 14.82 7.79 -18.43
CA ILE A 111 16.13 8.07 -17.80
C ILE A 111 16.97 6.78 -17.70
N LEU A 112 16.37 5.68 -17.31
CA LEU A 112 17.02 4.37 -17.24
C LEU A 112 17.57 3.94 -18.61
N LEU A 113 16.74 3.99 -19.64
CA LEU A 113 17.14 3.61 -21.00
C LEU A 113 18.24 4.53 -21.55
N ARG A 114 18.17 5.84 -21.25
CA ARG A 114 19.25 6.78 -21.59
C ARG A 114 20.56 6.46 -20.87
N ALA A 115 20.49 5.98 -19.62
CA ALA A 115 21.67 5.51 -18.89
C ALA A 115 22.30 4.25 -19.53
N PHE A 116 21.50 3.38 -20.12
CA PHE A 116 21.99 2.27 -20.95
C PHE A 116 22.51 2.70 -22.34
N GLY A 117 22.39 3.98 -22.70
CA GLY A 117 22.83 4.50 -24.00
C GLY A 117 21.86 4.20 -25.14
N ILE A 118 20.60 3.99 -24.82
CA ILE A 118 19.53 3.83 -25.82
C ILE A 118 19.23 5.22 -26.43
N PRO A 119 19.05 5.33 -27.74
CA PRO A 119 18.67 6.59 -28.40
C PRO A 119 17.34 7.14 -27.87
N ALA A 120 17.17 8.46 -27.84
CA ALA A 120 16.02 9.14 -27.25
C ALA A 120 14.67 8.64 -27.77
N TRP A 121 14.53 8.42 -29.06
CA TRP A 121 13.32 7.96 -29.72
C TRP A 121 12.91 6.50 -29.32
N LEU A 122 13.91 5.61 -29.11
CA LEU A 122 13.67 4.27 -28.55
C LEU A 122 13.43 4.31 -27.05
N ALA A 123 14.16 5.16 -26.33
CA ALA A 123 13.95 5.34 -24.90
C ALA A 123 12.55 5.90 -24.60
N GLY A 124 12.03 6.78 -25.48
CA GLY A 124 10.66 7.27 -25.40
C GLY A 124 9.62 6.16 -25.53
N LEU A 125 9.78 5.30 -26.54
CA LEU A 125 8.92 4.10 -26.69
C LEU A 125 9.00 3.19 -25.46
N GLY A 126 10.21 2.93 -24.94
CA GLY A 126 10.37 2.10 -23.74
C GLY A 126 9.70 2.71 -22.49
N GLY A 127 9.74 4.03 -22.34
CA GLY A 127 9.00 4.75 -21.31
C GLY A 127 7.50 4.49 -21.40
N ILE A 128 6.93 4.52 -22.60
CA ILE A 128 5.52 4.18 -22.86
C ILE A 128 5.23 2.70 -22.55
N MET A 129 6.05 1.77 -23.04
CA MET A 129 5.88 0.34 -22.79
C MET A 129 5.84 0.00 -21.28
N TRP A 130 6.67 0.66 -20.48
CA TRP A 130 6.64 0.50 -19.02
C TRP A 130 5.40 1.15 -18.41
N ALA A 131 5.19 2.44 -18.67
CA ALA A 131 4.18 3.23 -17.97
C ALA A 131 2.75 2.80 -18.29
N PHE A 132 2.50 2.22 -19.46
CA PHE A 132 1.18 1.74 -19.87
C PHE A 132 0.91 0.27 -19.54
N SER A 133 1.80 -0.44 -18.82
CA SER A 133 1.43 -1.71 -18.20
C SER A 133 0.18 -1.50 -17.32
N SER A 134 -0.79 -2.42 -17.44
CA SER A 134 -2.13 -2.20 -16.86
C SER A 134 -2.12 -2.06 -15.34
N TYR A 135 -1.17 -2.68 -14.67
CA TYR A 135 -1.06 -2.63 -13.21
C TYR A 135 -0.97 -1.21 -12.65
N PHE A 136 -0.30 -0.30 -13.37
CA PHE A 136 -0.16 1.10 -12.91
C PHE A 136 -1.49 1.84 -12.93
N PHE A 137 -2.32 1.63 -13.93
CA PHE A 137 -3.65 2.22 -14.00
C PHE A 137 -4.61 1.62 -12.98
N ILE A 138 -4.48 0.31 -12.74
CA ILE A 138 -5.19 -0.38 -11.66
C ILE A 138 -4.78 0.17 -10.28
N LEU A 139 -3.49 0.48 -10.05
CA LEU A 139 -3.04 1.12 -8.82
C LEU A 139 -3.63 2.51 -8.62
N ILE A 140 -3.77 3.30 -9.70
CA ILE A 140 -4.43 4.61 -9.65
C ILE A 140 -5.91 4.43 -9.30
N SER A 141 -6.60 3.54 -10.00
CA SER A 141 -8.03 3.25 -9.76
C SER A 141 -8.28 2.79 -8.31
N ALA A 142 -7.42 1.92 -7.78
CA ALA A 142 -7.51 1.40 -6.41
C ALA A 142 -7.05 2.38 -5.31
N GLY A 143 -6.48 3.54 -5.66
CA GLY A 143 -5.99 4.52 -4.67
C GLY A 143 -4.59 4.25 -4.10
N HIS A 144 -3.86 3.29 -4.65
CA HIS A 144 -2.52 2.92 -4.16
C HIS A 144 -1.43 3.89 -4.64
N ILE A 145 -1.63 5.19 -4.47
CA ILE A 145 -0.79 6.26 -5.04
C ILE A 145 0.65 6.21 -4.52
N TRP A 146 0.86 5.95 -3.23
CA TRP A 146 2.21 5.85 -2.66
C TRP A 146 3.02 4.68 -3.23
N LYS A 147 2.35 3.55 -3.47
CA LYS A 147 2.94 2.39 -4.17
C LYS A 147 3.35 2.76 -5.59
N PHE A 148 2.48 3.45 -6.31
CA PHE A 148 2.72 3.93 -7.66
C PHE A 148 3.95 4.86 -7.73
N ILE A 149 4.00 5.90 -6.87
CA ILE A 149 5.09 6.88 -6.83
C ILE A 149 6.42 6.19 -6.49
N THR A 150 6.44 5.25 -5.55
CA THR A 150 7.63 4.45 -5.25
C THR A 150 8.15 3.74 -6.50
N LEU A 151 7.26 3.08 -7.25
CA LEU A 151 7.60 2.37 -8.50
C LEU A 151 8.13 3.32 -9.60
N ALA A 152 7.62 4.55 -9.66
CA ALA A 152 8.08 5.54 -10.63
C ALA A 152 9.54 6.01 -10.38
N TYR A 153 10.02 5.96 -9.14
CA TYR A 153 11.39 6.35 -8.79
C TYR A 153 12.43 5.22 -8.88
N ILE A 154 11.99 3.98 -9.02
CA ILE A 154 12.88 2.82 -9.13
C ILE A 154 13.71 2.83 -10.42
N PRO A 155 13.13 3.05 -11.62
CA PRO A 155 13.92 3.08 -12.84
C PRO A 155 15.06 4.13 -12.83
N PRO A 156 14.84 5.39 -12.40
CA PRO A 156 15.95 6.34 -12.32
C PRO A 156 16.95 6.02 -11.19
N THR A 157 16.55 5.33 -10.11
CA THR A 157 17.49 4.77 -9.12
C THR A 157 18.43 3.76 -9.80
N ILE A 158 17.88 2.82 -10.55
CA ILE A 158 18.66 1.83 -11.31
C ILE A 158 19.51 2.51 -12.40
N ALA A 159 19.03 3.60 -13.01
CA ALA A 159 19.83 4.39 -13.96
C ALA A 159 21.12 4.91 -13.32
N GLY A 160 21.05 5.40 -12.10
CA GLY A 160 22.24 5.83 -11.34
C GLY A 160 23.21 4.68 -11.12
N ILE A 161 22.72 3.49 -10.74
CA ILE A 161 23.52 2.27 -10.57
C ILE A 161 24.22 1.90 -11.87
N VAL A 162 23.49 1.88 -12.98
CA VAL A 162 24.03 1.60 -14.31
C VAL A 162 25.12 2.60 -14.71
N LEU A 163 24.89 3.89 -14.48
CA LEU A 163 25.89 4.94 -14.77
C LEU A 163 27.17 4.74 -13.96
N ALA A 164 27.08 4.38 -12.69
CA ALA A 164 28.23 4.13 -11.83
C ALA A 164 29.06 2.95 -12.35
N TYR A 165 28.44 1.81 -12.66
CA TYR A 165 29.12 0.65 -13.24
C TYR A 165 29.70 0.94 -14.63
N ARG A 166 29.12 1.85 -15.39
CA ARG A 166 29.65 2.33 -16.66
C ARG A 166 30.74 3.42 -16.52
N GLY A 167 31.27 3.63 -15.31
CA GLY A 167 32.40 4.50 -15.01
C GLY A 167 32.06 5.96 -14.68
N LYS A 168 30.77 6.36 -14.71
CA LYS A 168 30.35 7.71 -14.31
C LYS A 168 30.04 7.75 -12.81
N LEU A 169 31.06 7.46 -11.97
CA LEU A 169 30.90 7.21 -10.54
C LEU A 169 30.13 8.30 -9.79
N LEU A 170 30.56 9.58 -9.91
CA LEU A 170 29.93 10.66 -9.15
C LEU A 170 28.49 10.91 -9.61
N ALA A 171 28.27 11.05 -10.91
CA ALA A 171 26.94 11.27 -11.45
C ALA A 171 25.99 10.11 -11.14
N GLY A 172 26.49 8.86 -11.28
CA GLY A 172 25.72 7.65 -10.93
C GLY A 172 25.41 7.58 -9.46
N GLY A 173 26.38 7.84 -8.58
CA GLY A 173 26.19 7.85 -7.13
C GLY A 173 25.16 8.89 -6.67
N ILE A 174 25.29 10.15 -7.15
CA ILE A 174 24.36 11.22 -6.77
C ILE A 174 22.95 10.93 -7.30
N LEU A 175 22.80 10.46 -8.54
CA LEU A 175 21.50 10.08 -9.08
C LEU A 175 20.85 8.96 -8.26
N THR A 176 21.63 7.94 -7.88
CA THR A 176 21.16 6.84 -7.02
C THR A 176 20.72 7.36 -5.66
N ALA A 177 21.54 8.16 -4.99
CA ALA A 177 21.23 8.70 -3.66
C ALA A 177 19.95 9.56 -3.69
N PHE A 178 19.83 10.43 -4.70
CA PHE A 178 18.67 11.31 -4.86
C PHE A 178 17.37 10.53 -5.08
N PHE A 179 17.36 9.56 -6.00
CA PHE A 179 16.15 8.80 -6.27
C PHE A 179 15.83 7.77 -5.18
N ILE A 180 16.83 7.24 -4.45
CA ILE A 180 16.55 6.47 -3.22
C ILE A 180 15.87 7.36 -2.18
N ALA A 181 16.30 8.62 -2.00
CA ALA A 181 15.66 9.53 -1.07
C ALA A 181 14.19 9.78 -1.43
N LEU A 182 13.87 10.05 -2.69
CA LEU A 182 12.49 10.22 -3.17
C LEU A 182 11.66 8.92 -3.07
N GLN A 183 12.28 7.78 -3.40
CA GLN A 183 11.64 6.47 -3.35
C GLN A 183 11.23 6.10 -1.92
N ILE A 184 12.10 6.32 -0.93
CA ILE A 184 11.82 6.02 0.48
C ILE A 184 10.81 7.02 1.05
N MET A 185 10.90 8.30 0.67
CA MET A 185 9.91 9.32 1.06
C MET A 185 8.48 8.91 0.66
N SER A 186 8.32 8.20 -0.45
CA SER A 186 7.01 7.67 -0.90
C SER A 186 6.43 6.58 0.03
N ASN A 187 7.13 6.19 1.06
CA ASN A 187 6.68 5.34 2.18
C ASN A 187 6.09 3.97 1.82
N HIS A 188 6.47 3.39 0.67
CA HIS A 188 6.05 2.03 0.30
C HIS A 188 7.24 1.06 0.28
N VAL A 189 7.68 0.66 1.47
CA VAL A 189 8.91 -0.14 1.70
C VAL A 189 8.90 -1.47 0.94
N GLN A 190 7.74 -2.13 0.79
CA GLN A 190 7.60 -3.41 0.10
C GLN A 190 8.09 -3.35 -1.36
N MET A 191 7.75 -2.29 -2.10
CA MET A 191 8.20 -2.17 -3.49
C MET A 191 9.70 -1.92 -3.57
N SER A 192 10.25 -1.09 -2.71
CA SER A 192 11.68 -0.87 -2.59
C SER A 192 12.42 -2.18 -2.27
N TYR A 193 11.86 -2.98 -1.36
CA TYR A 193 12.40 -4.28 -0.99
C TYR A 193 12.41 -5.28 -2.17
N TYR A 194 11.32 -5.37 -2.93
CA TYR A 194 11.27 -6.25 -4.10
C TYR A 194 12.29 -5.88 -5.17
N PHE A 195 12.51 -4.60 -5.39
CA PHE A 195 13.51 -4.15 -6.37
C PHE A 195 14.97 -4.28 -5.91
N LEU A 196 15.23 -4.57 -4.63
CA LEU A 196 16.57 -5.01 -4.22
C LEU A 196 16.98 -6.30 -4.94
N PHE A 197 16.04 -7.23 -5.19
CA PHE A 197 16.35 -8.43 -5.97
C PHE A 197 16.76 -8.07 -7.41
N VAL A 198 16.06 -7.13 -8.06
CA VAL A 198 16.44 -6.65 -9.39
C VAL A 198 17.85 -6.03 -9.38
N ILE A 199 18.15 -5.21 -8.38
CA ILE A 199 19.46 -4.59 -8.21
C ILE A 199 20.55 -5.66 -8.04
N LEU A 200 20.29 -6.72 -7.26
CA LEU A 200 21.20 -7.83 -7.09
C LEU A 200 21.46 -8.60 -8.41
N PHE A 201 20.39 -8.88 -9.20
CA PHE A 201 20.52 -9.49 -10.52
C PHE A 201 21.36 -8.62 -11.47
N ILE A 202 21.11 -7.30 -11.51
CA ILE A 202 21.86 -6.36 -12.35
C ILE A 202 23.33 -6.27 -11.87
N ALA A 203 23.56 -6.15 -10.57
CA ALA A 203 24.90 -6.12 -10.01
C ALA A 203 25.67 -7.42 -10.32
N GLY A 204 25.00 -8.58 -10.24
CA GLY A 204 25.55 -9.87 -10.66
C GLY A 204 25.98 -9.90 -12.12
N ALA A 205 25.17 -9.30 -13.01
CA ALA A 205 25.54 -9.19 -14.43
C ALA A 205 26.78 -8.30 -14.64
N TYR A 206 26.88 -7.18 -13.94
CA TYR A 206 28.07 -6.31 -14.01
C TYR A 206 29.29 -6.95 -13.35
N PHE A 207 29.09 -7.75 -12.29
CA PHE A 207 30.16 -8.54 -11.68
C PHE A 207 30.70 -9.58 -12.67
N GLU A 208 29.81 -10.35 -13.33
CA GLU A 208 30.21 -11.34 -14.33
C GLU A 208 30.97 -10.68 -15.49
N ASP A 209 30.48 -9.55 -16.00
CA ASP A 209 31.17 -8.79 -17.05
C ASP A 209 32.56 -8.32 -16.58
N ALA A 210 32.66 -7.78 -15.38
CA ALA A 210 33.92 -7.33 -14.80
C ALA A 210 34.91 -8.49 -14.54
N TRP A 211 34.42 -9.66 -14.15
CA TRP A 211 35.19 -10.87 -13.98
C TRP A 211 35.80 -11.31 -15.32
N ARG A 212 34.95 -11.45 -16.34
CA ARG A 212 35.38 -11.88 -17.69
C ARG A 212 36.40 -10.92 -18.31
N ASN A 213 36.19 -9.61 -18.10
CA ASN A 213 37.05 -8.55 -18.66
C ASN A 213 38.21 -8.14 -17.74
N LYS A 214 38.44 -8.85 -16.60
CA LYS A 214 39.49 -8.57 -15.62
C LYS A 214 39.46 -7.13 -15.05
N THR A 215 38.27 -6.54 -14.89
CA THR A 215 38.04 -5.17 -14.40
C THR A 215 37.38 -5.11 -13.02
N LEU A 216 37.48 -6.18 -12.21
CA LEU A 216 36.95 -6.27 -10.86
C LEU A 216 37.25 -5.07 -9.94
N PRO A 217 38.45 -4.45 -9.95
CA PRO A 217 38.71 -3.26 -9.13
C PRO A 217 37.75 -2.09 -9.46
N ARG A 218 37.38 -1.93 -10.73
CA ARG A 218 36.42 -0.89 -11.16
C ARG A 218 35.02 -1.21 -10.67
N PHE A 219 34.60 -2.49 -10.70
CA PHE A 219 33.34 -2.96 -10.19
C PHE A 219 33.22 -2.68 -8.69
N PHE A 220 34.21 -3.09 -7.87
CA PHE A 220 34.20 -2.87 -6.43
C PHE A 220 34.24 -1.39 -6.07
N LYS A 221 35.00 -0.55 -6.82
CA LYS A 221 34.99 0.90 -6.62
C LYS A 221 33.60 1.50 -6.88
N ALA A 222 32.92 1.08 -7.95
CA ALA A 222 31.56 1.54 -8.25
C ALA A 222 30.56 1.07 -7.17
N SER A 223 30.67 -0.20 -6.74
CA SER A 223 29.82 -0.76 -5.67
C SER A 223 29.99 -0.02 -4.33
N ALA A 224 31.21 0.36 -3.98
CA ALA A 224 31.49 1.15 -2.78
C ALA A 224 30.86 2.55 -2.86
N VAL A 225 30.96 3.22 -4.01
CA VAL A 225 30.31 4.52 -4.25
C VAL A 225 28.78 4.38 -4.17
N LEU A 226 28.20 3.33 -4.74
CA LEU A 226 26.79 3.06 -4.71
C LEU A 226 26.28 2.74 -3.30
N LEU A 227 27.07 2.01 -2.49
CA LEU A 227 26.77 1.77 -1.09
C LEU A 227 26.69 3.07 -0.29
N VAL A 228 27.69 3.96 -0.45
CA VAL A 228 27.68 5.28 0.19
C VAL A 228 26.47 6.10 -0.28
N ALA A 229 26.20 6.08 -1.59
CA ALA A 229 25.04 6.76 -2.17
C ALA A 229 23.72 6.24 -1.58
N ALA A 230 23.57 4.91 -1.44
CA ALA A 230 22.41 4.30 -0.83
C ALA A 230 22.25 4.70 0.65
N LEU A 231 23.34 4.70 1.42
CA LEU A 231 23.33 5.16 2.81
C LEU A 231 22.89 6.63 2.94
N ILE A 232 23.34 7.53 2.06
CA ILE A 232 22.94 8.93 2.04
C ILE A 232 21.44 9.04 1.71
N GLY A 233 20.96 8.33 0.68
CA GLY A 233 19.54 8.33 0.31
C GLY A 233 18.61 7.79 1.41
N VAL A 234 19.05 6.72 2.10
CA VAL A 234 18.37 6.14 3.27
C VAL A 234 18.39 7.13 4.44
N ALA A 235 19.55 7.72 4.75
CA ALA A 235 19.72 8.65 5.85
C ALA A 235 18.87 9.92 5.70
N ALA A 236 18.61 10.38 4.46
CA ALA A 236 17.70 11.49 4.18
C ALA A 236 16.24 11.25 4.63
N ASN A 237 15.88 9.99 4.90
CA ASN A 237 14.56 9.58 5.39
C ASN A 237 14.64 8.80 6.72
N LEU A 238 15.71 8.99 7.49
CA LEU A 238 15.97 8.18 8.68
C LEU A 238 14.85 8.31 9.71
N SER A 239 14.28 9.50 9.88
CA SER A 239 13.15 9.71 10.79
C SER A 239 11.97 8.80 10.45
N ASN A 240 11.55 8.77 9.17
CA ASN A 240 10.46 7.93 8.74
C ASN A 240 10.77 6.43 8.92
N LEU A 241 11.93 5.99 8.46
CA LEU A 241 12.32 4.57 8.54
C LEU A 241 12.47 4.08 9.97
N TYR A 242 13.14 4.86 10.83
CA TYR A 242 13.38 4.48 12.22
C TYR A 242 12.07 4.38 13.01
N HIS A 243 11.19 5.40 12.89
CA HIS A 243 9.93 5.39 13.62
C HIS A 243 8.94 4.37 13.05
N THR A 244 8.91 4.16 11.73
CA THR A 244 8.15 3.05 11.13
C THR A 244 8.63 1.69 11.63
N TYR A 245 9.94 1.46 11.69
CA TYR A 245 10.51 0.21 12.16
C TYR A 245 10.22 -0.05 13.65
N THR A 246 10.46 0.95 14.51
CA THR A 246 10.19 0.82 15.95
C THR A 246 8.70 0.64 16.22
N TYR A 247 7.85 1.41 15.54
CA TYR A 247 6.40 1.30 15.64
C TYR A 247 5.88 -0.06 15.16
N SER A 248 6.45 -0.60 14.08
CA SER A 248 6.01 -1.89 13.52
C SER A 248 6.07 -3.05 14.52
N LYS A 249 6.93 -2.95 15.54
CA LYS A 249 7.05 -3.95 16.61
C LYS A 249 5.84 -3.99 17.54
N GLU A 250 5.15 -2.88 17.68
CA GLU A 250 3.97 -2.73 18.54
C GLU A 250 2.65 -2.92 17.75
N THR A 251 2.72 -3.00 16.42
CA THR A 251 1.55 -3.14 15.55
C THR A 251 1.23 -4.61 15.25
N MET A 252 0.21 -4.82 14.42
CA MET A 252 -0.15 -6.14 13.87
C MET A 252 1.01 -6.89 13.21
N ARG A 253 2.11 -6.19 12.87
CA ARG A 253 3.34 -6.76 12.30
C ARG A 253 4.36 -7.18 13.37
N GLY A 254 4.13 -6.82 14.62
CA GLY A 254 4.92 -7.22 15.78
C GLY A 254 4.52 -8.59 16.31
N LYS A 255 5.21 -9.04 17.38
CA LYS A 255 4.90 -10.28 18.07
C LYS A 255 3.72 -10.06 19.04
N SER A 256 2.75 -10.97 19.07
CA SER A 256 1.76 -11.00 20.14
C SER A 256 2.39 -11.38 21.48
N GLU A 257 1.96 -10.75 22.55
CA GLU A 257 2.29 -11.17 23.93
C GLU A 257 1.34 -12.25 24.45
N LEU A 258 0.20 -12.49 23.77
CA LEU A 258 -0.72 -13.56 24.10
C LEU A 258 -0.13 -14.91 23.70
N VAL A 259 -0.14 -15.84 24.64
CA VAL A 259 0.21 -17.23 24.36
C VAL A 259 -1.00 -17.91 23.73
N GLN A 260 -0.85 -18.35 22.50
CA GLN A 260 -1.88 -19.10 21.77
C GLN A 260 -1.74 -20.59 22.07
N THR A 261 -2.86 -21.27 22.33
CA THR A 261 -2.93 -22.72 22.56
C THR A 261 -3.68 -23.39 21.39
N GLY A 262 -3.26 -24.60 20.99
CA GLY A 262 -3.90 -25.37 19.93
C GLY A 262 -3.34 -25.11 18.53
N ASP A 263 -4.14 -25.29 17.47
CA ASP A 263 -3.71 -25.13 16.06
C ASP A 263 -3.25 -23.70 15.70
N ALA A 264 -3.70 -22.71 16.46
CA ALA A 264 -3.19 -21.34 16.38
C ALA A 264 -1.68 -21.20 16.72
N ALA A 265 -1.09 -22.19 17.40
CA ALA A 265 0.36 -22.21 17.69
C ALA A 265 1.23 -22.46 16.44
N LYS A 266 0.65 -22.77 15.28
CA LYS A 266 1.35 -22.91 14.01
C LYS A 266 1.60 -21.57 13.30
N GLN A 267 1.13 -20.47 13.88
CA GLN A 267 1.40 -19.13 13.34
C GLN A 267 2.88 -18.75 13.50
N THR A 268 3.38 -17.92 12.57
CA THR A 268 4.78 -17.44 12.60
C THR A 268 5.10 -16.78 13.95
N SER A 269 6.22 -17.14 14.56
CA SER A 269 6.67 -16.60 15.86
C SER A 269 6.94 -15.08 15.81
N SER A 270 7.04 -14.49 14.61
CA SER A 270 7.17 -13.05 14.39
C SER A 270 6.79 -12.72 12.94
N GLY A 271 5.93 -11.72 12.73
CA GLY A 271 5.49 -11.30 11.41
C GLY A 271 3.98 -11.46 11.22
N LEU A 272 3.57 -11.37 9.95
CA LEU A 272 2.18 -11.59 9.56
C LEU A 272 1.89 -13.11 9.50
N ASP A 273 0.62 -13.45 9.62
CA ASP A 273 0.14 -14.82 9.40
C ASP A 273 0.40 -15.29 7.96
N ARG A 274 0.68 -16.60 7.78
CA ARG A 274 1.01 -17.17 6.47
C ARG A 274 -0.15 -17.04 5.48
N ASP A 275 -1.37 -17.30 5.93
CA ASP A 275 -2.55 -17.21 5.10
C ASP A 275 -2.79 -15.74 4.70
N TYR A 276 -2.57 -14.81 5.63
CA TYR A 276 -2.67 -13.38 5.36
C TYR A 276 -1.59 -12.87 4.39
N ILE A 277 -0.35 -13.37 4.49
CA ILE A 277 0.75 -13.07 3.54
C ILE A 277 0.37 -13.53 2.13
N THR A 278 -0.15 -14.75 2.02
CA THR A 278 -0.36 -15.46 0.75
C THR A 278 -1.78 -15.35 0.19
N ASN A 279 -2.69 -14.67 0.89
CA ASN A 279 -4.08 -14.54 0.46
C ASN A 279 -4.19 -13.99 -0.97
N TRP A 280 -3.44 -12.93 -1.31
CA TRP A 280 -3.31 -12.42 -2.68
C TRP A 280 -2.14 -13.10 -3.39
N SER A 281 -2.32 -14.36 -3.76
CA SER A 281 -1.39 -15.13 -4.58
C SER A 281 -1.88 -15.19 -6.02
N TYR A 282 -0.96 -15.02 -6.96
CA TYR A 282 -1.24 -15.09 -8.38
C TYR A 282 -1.46 -16.57 -8.81
N GLY A 283 -2.51 -16.83 -9.54
CA GLY A 283 -2.72 -18.18 -10.08
C GLY A 283 -1.65 -18.51 -11.13
N ILE A 284 -1.23 -19.78 -11.18
CA ILE A 284 -0.26 -20.22 -12.20
C ILE A 284 -0.78 -19.90 -13.60
N GLY A 285 -2.06 -20.20 -13.87
CA GLY A 285 -2.73 -19.87 -15.13
C GLY A 285 -2.89 -18.35 -15.35
N GLU A 286 -2.96 -17.55 -14.29
CA GLU A 286 -3.05 -16.09 -14.41
C GLU A 286 -1.80 -15.47 -15.07
N THR A 287 -0.67 -16.18 -15.10
CA THR A 287 0.54 -15.73 -15.82
C THR A 287 0.28 -15.41 -17.29
N TRP A 288 -0.70 -16.04 -17.90
CA TRP A 288 -1.09 -15.77 -19.28
C TRP A 288 -1.75 -14.41 -19.49
N THR A 289 -2.18 -13.70 -18.41
CA THR A 289 -2.69 -12.34 -18.53
C THR A 289 -1.61 -11.36 -19.04
N LEU A 290 -0.32 -11.67 -18.85
CA LEU A 290 0.78 -10.91 -19.44
C LEU A 290 0.68 -10.83 -20.98
N LEU A 291 0.04 -11.83 -21.63
CA LEU A 291 -0.17 -11.93 -23.08
C LEU A 291 -1.63 -11.61 -23.48
N VAL A 292 -2.59 -12.15 -22.75
CA VAL A 292 -4.04 -12.06 -23.03
C VAL A 292 -4.73 -11.48 -21.80
N PRO A 293 -5.11 -10.20 -21.77
CA PRO A 293 -5.60 -9.50 -20.57
C PRO A 293 -6.72 -10.25 -19.86
N ASN A 294 -7.74 -10.67 -20.56
CA ASN A 294 -8.90 -11.36 -19.99
C ASN A 294 -8.73 -12.89 -19.81
N PHE A 295 -7.49 -13.41 -19.76
CA PHE A 295 -7.28 -14.86 -19.56
C PHE A 295 -7.91 -15.39 -18.27
N LYS A 296 -8.03 -14.56 -17.25
CA LYS A 296 -8.78 -14.83 -16.02
C LYS A 296 -9.89 -13.81 -15.78
N GLY A 297 -10.37 -13.18 -16.85
CA GLY A 297 -11.39 -12.15 -16.80
C GLY A 297 -10.84 -10.79 -16.38
N GLY A 298 -11.75 -9.86 -16.11
CA GLY A 298 -11.45 -8.47 -15.79
C GLY A 298 -11.32 -8.18 -14.31
N SER A 299 -12.12 -7.23 -13.81
CA SER A 299 -12.21 -6.85 -12.40
C SER A 299 -13.16 -7.73 -11.61
N SER A 300 -12.89 -7.91 -10.33
CA SER A 300 -13.81 -8.57 -9.38
C SER A 300 -15.05 -7.72 -9.07
N SER A 301 -14.98 -6.40 -9.23
CA SER A 301 -16.11 -5.49 -9.02
C SER A 301 -17.00 -5.30 -10.25
N ALA A 302 -16.55 -5.74 -11.44
CA ALA A 302 -17.32 -5.64 -12.67
C ALA A 302 -18.15 -6.92 -12.89
N PRO A 303 -19.48 -6.87 -12.88
CA PRO A 303 -20.29 -8.05 -13.17
C PRO A 303 -20.20 -8.47 -14.64
N LEU A 304 -20.46 -9.75 -14.88
CA LEU A 304 -20.45 -10.32 -16.22
C LEU A 304 -21.46 -9.64 -17.17
N SER A 305 -22.58 -9.19 -16.62
CA SER A 305 -23.63 -8.45 -17.35
C SER A 305 -23.16 -7.12 -17.97
N GLN A 306 -22.07 -6.54 -17.49
CA GLN A 306 -21.50 -5.32 -18.07
C GLN A 306 -20.59 -5.58 -19.28
N SER A 307 -20.26 -6.83 -19.59
CA SER A 307 -19.44 -7.16 -20.74
C SER A 307 -20.29 -7.55 -21.94
N GLU A 308 -20.29 -6.71 -23.00
CA GLU A 308 -20.99 -7.00 -24.26
C GLU A 308 -20.54 -8.36 -24.83
N THR A 309 -19.23 -8.62 -24.86
CA THR A 309 -18.65 -9.88 -25.38
C THR A 309 -19.14 -11.11 -24.61
N ALA A 310 -19.28 -11.02 -23.28
CA ALA A 310 -19.83 -12.11 -22.49
C ALA A 310 -21.32 -12.28 -22.74
N MET A 311 -22.06 -11.15 -22.79
CA MET A 311 -23.50 -11.15 -22.97
C MET A 311 -23.98 -11.64 -24.35
N GLU A 312 -23.14 -11.60 -25.39
CA GLU A 312 -23.41 -12.26 -26.68
C GLU A 312 -23.61 -13.77 -26.56
N LYS A 313 -23.06 -14.38 -25.52
CA LYS A 313 -23.17 -15.81 -25.20
C LYS A 313 -24.12 -16.12 -24.05
N ALA A 314 -24.73 -15.11 -23.49
CA ALA A 314 -25.62 -15.26 -22.34
C ALA A 314 -26.91 -16.00 -22.71
N ASN A 315 -27.30 -16.97 -21.87
CA ASN A 315 -28.62 -17.58 -21.99
C ASN A 315 -29.65 -16.67 -21.31
N PRO A 316 -30.66 -16.16 -22.02
CA PRO A 316 -31.66 -15.25 -21.46
C PRO A 316 -32.38 -15.80 -20.21
N MET A 317 -32.49 -17.12 -20.09
CA MET A 317 -33.12 -17.79 -18.95
C MET A 317 -32.42 -17.47 -17.61
N TYR A 318 -31.10 -17.22 -17.63
CA TYR A 318 -30.29 -16.93 -16.43
C TYR A 318 -29.94 -15.46 -16.28
N GLY A 319 -30.59 -14.56 -17.02
CA GLY A 319 -30.22 -13.14 -17.13
C GLY A 319 -30.04 -12.40 -15.80
N SER A 320 -30.87 -12.70 -14.81
CA SER A 320 -30.79 -12.08 -13.48
C SER A 320 -29.54 -12.49 -12.68
N LEU A 321 -28.96 -13.66 -12.97
CA LEU A 321 -27.80 -14.18 -12.24
C LEU A 321 -26.50 -13.49 -12.66
N TYR A 322 -26.38 -13.00 -13.91
CA TYR A 322 -25.13 -12.46 -14.44
C TYR A 322 -24.67 -11.16 -13.74
N ASN A 323 -25.56 -10.47 -13.06
CA ASN A 323 -25.22 -9.34 -12.19
C ASN A 323 -24.46 -9.76 -10.92
N SER A 324 -24.64 -11.00 -10.47
CA SER A 324 -24.02 -11.55 -9.27
C SER A 324 -22.66 -12.20 -9.54
N PHE A 325 -22.32 -12.48 -10.79
CA PHE A 325 -21.04 -13.09 -11.15
C PHE A 325 -20.04 -12.06 -11.64
N PRO A 326 -18.83 -12.01 -11.04
CA PRO A 326 -17.78 -11.11 -11.50
C PRO A 326 -17.20 -11.55 -12.84
N GLN A 327 -16.64 -10.61 -13.59
CA GLN A 327 -15.84 -10.93 -14.77
C GLN A 327 -14.59 -11.72 -14.40
N TYR A 328 -13.96 -11.43 -13.26
CA TYR A 328 -12.79 -12.13 -12.75
C TYR A 328 -13.14 -13.54 -12.26
N PHE A 329 -12.33 -14.51 -12.66
CA PHE A 329 -12.44 -15.92 -12.25
C PHE A 329 -11.05 -16.55 -11.96
N GLY A 330 -10.13 -15.77 -11.42
CA GLY A 330 -8.79 -16.21 -11.03
C GLY A 330 -8.69 -16.66 -9.58
N SER A 331 -7.45 -16.77 -9.08
CA SER A 331 -7.14 -17.33 -7.76
C SER A 331 -7.08 -16.29 -6.63
N GLN A 332 -7.07 -15.00 -6.95
CA GLN A 332 -7.02 -13.94 -5.95
C GLN A 332 -8.41 -13.70 -5.37
N PRO A 333 -8.54 -13.36 -4.08
CA PRO A 333 -9.85 -13.11 -3.46
C PRO A 333 -10.54 -11.89 -4.08
N TRP A 334 -9.76 -10.90 -4.51
CA TRP A 334 -10.23 -9.69 -5.16
C TRP A 334 -9.11 -9.07 -6.02
N THR A 335 -9.48 -8.55 -7.19
CA THR A 335 -8.58 -7.77 -8.06
C THR A 335 -9.33 -6.66 -8.77
N ALA A 336 -8.68 -5.51 -8.98
CA ALA A 336 -9.22 -4.42 -9.78
C ALA A 336 -8.98 -4.62 -11.29
N GLY A 337 -8.18 -5.63 -11.67
CA GLY A 337 -7.91 -5.99 -13.06
C GLY A 337 -6.65 -6.84 -13.22
N PRO A 338 -6.37 -7.32 -14.44
CA PRO A 338 -5.23 -8.16 -14.76
C PRO A 338 -3.93 -7.38 -14.89
N VAL A 339 -2.80 -8.06 -14.69
CA VAL A 339 -1.47 -7.56 -15.07
C VAL A 339 -1.22 -7.87 -16.54
N TYR A 340 -1.06 -6.83 -17.37
CA TYR A 340 -0.83 -6.93 -18.80
C TYR A 340 0.30 -6.01 -19.24
N VAL A 341 1.27 -6.54 -19.98
CA VAL A 341 2.50 -5.80 -20.36
C VAL A 341 2.54 -5.39 -21.82
N GLY A 342 1.49 -5.68 -22.59
CA GLY A 342 1.41 -5.47 -24.03
C GLY A 342 1.81 -6.71 -24.84
N ALA A 343 0.94 -7.15 -25.75
CA ALA A 343 1.15 -8.38 -26.51
C ALA A 343 2.43 -8.31 -27.38
N PHE A 344 2.64 -7.20 -28.07
CA PHE A 344 3.83 -7.04 -28.91
C PHE A 344 5.10 -6.79 -28.07
N VAL A 345 4.98 -6.18 -26.89
CA VAL A 345 6.09 -6.03 -25.93
C VAL A 345 6.56 -7.41 -25.45
N LEU A 346 5.62 -8.30 -25.14
CA LEU A 346 5.97 -9.68 -24.75
C LEU A 346 6.61 -10.46 -25.90
N PHE A 347 6.15 -10.28 -27.15
CA PHE A 347 6.83 -10.85 -28.31
C PHE A 347 8.29 -10.38 -28.39
N LEU A 348 8.55 -9.08 -28.28
CA LEU A 348 9.89 -8.52 -28.28
C LEU A 348 10.75 -9.03 -27.13
N PHE A 349 10.17 -9.22 -25.94
CA PHE A 349 10.86 -9.82 -24.80
C PHE A 349 11.29 -11.26 -25.12
N VAL A 350 10.38 -12.11 -25.62
CA VAL A 350 10.70 -13.50 -25.97
C VAL A 350 11.76 -13.54 -27.06
N LEU A 351 11.67 -12.66 -28.07
CA LEU A 351 12.71 -12.53 -29.07
C LEU A 351 14.06 -12.10 -28.44
N GLY A 352 14.02 -11.17 -27.48
CA GLY A 352 15.18 -10.71 -26.72
C GLY A 352 15.91 -11.83 -25.98
N CYS A 353 15.20 -12.83 -25.49
CA CYS A 353 15.78 -14.01 -24.86
C CYS A 353 16.77 -14.75 -25.81
N PHE A 354 16.50 -14.71 -27.08
CA PHE A 354 17.36 -15.38 -28.08
C PHE A 354 18.42 -14.46 -28.67
N ILE A 355 18.04 -13.26 -29.07
CA ILE A 355 18.95 -12.40 -29.85
C ILE A 355 19.82 -11.48 -29.00
N VAL A 356 19.39 -11.03 -27.81
CA VAL A 356 20.21 -10.16 -26.94
C VAL A 356 21.38 -10.95 -26.38
N LYS A 357 22.56 -10.35 -26.31
CA LYS A 357 23.80 -10.99 -25.82
C LYS A 357 24.27 -10.32 -24.51
N GLY A 358 25.08 -11.04 -23.78
CA GLY A 358 25.73 -10.56 -22.56
C GLY A 358 25.04 -10.97 -21.25
N PRO A 359 25.70 -10.74 -20.09
CA PRO A 359 25.21 -11.17 -18.78
C PRO A 359 23.88 -10.53 -18.36
N LEU A 360 23.67 -9.26 -18.75
CA LEU A 360 22.47 -8.49 -18.40
C LEU A 360 21.18 -9.18 -18.90
N LYS A 361 21.22 -9.84 -20.07
CA LYS A 361 20.09 -10.62 -20.55
C LYS A 361 19.68 -11.69 -19.53
N TRP A 362 20.64 -12.44 -19.02
CA TRP A 362 20.38 -13.52 -18.07
C TRP A 362 19.90 -13.01 -16.72
N ALA A 363 20.43 -11.85 -16.28
CA ALA A 363 19.95 -11.17 -15.08
C ALA A 363 18.48 -10.75 -15.21
N LEU A 364 18.08 -10.15 -16.34
CA LEU A 364 16.69 -9.76 -16.60
C LEU A 364 15.76 -10.98 -16.71
N LEU A 365 16.19 -12.03 -17.38
CA LEU A 365 15.46 -13.29 -17.46
C LEU A 365 15.28 -13.94 -16.09
N GLY A 366 16.38 -14.03 -15.32
CA GLY A 366 16.35 -14.58 -13.98
C GLY A 366 15.40 -13.80 -13.07
N ALA A 367 15.45 -12.47 -13.10
CA ALA A 367 14.56 -11.62 -12.34
C ALA A 367 13.08 -11.75 -12.76
N THR A 368 12.81 -11.86 -14.06
CA THR A 368 11.46 -12.12 -14.60
C THR A 368 10.89 -13.44 -14.08
N PHE A 369 11.63 -14.53 -14.28
CA PHE A 369 11.21 -15.85 -13.83
C PHE A 369 11.04 -15.93 -12.31
N PHE A 370 12.00 -15.40 -11.58
CA PHE A 370 11.96 -15.30 -10.13
C PHE A 370 10.69 -14.61 -9.62
N SER A 371 10.34 -13.45 -10.20
CA SER A 371 9.15 -12.70 -9.79
C SER A 371 7.85 -13.43 -10.10
N ILE A 372 7.76 -14.09 -11.26
CA ILE A 372 6.58 -14.87 -11.65
C ILE A 372 6.35 -16.02 -10.67
N VAL A 373 7.39 -16.82 -10.39
CA VAL A 373 7.26 -17.99 -9.51
C VAL A 373 6.96 -17.58 -8.08
N LEU A 374 7.57 -16.49 -7.59
CA LEU A 374 7.30 -16.00 -6.23
C LEU A 374 5.92 -15.34 -6.12
N ALA A 375 5.40 -14.74 -7.20
CA ALA A 375 4.04 -14.20 -7.25
C ALA A 375 2.95 -15.29 -7.11
N TRP A 376 3.24 -16.53 -7.47
CA TRP A 376 2.31 -17.65 -7.30
C TRP A 376 1.98 -17.95 -5.84
N GLY A 377 2.79 -17.55 -4.90
CA GLY A 377 2.53 -17.60 -3.45
C GLY A 377 2.02 -18.96 -2.98
N LYS A 378 0.77 -19.03 -2.50
CA LYS A 378 0.12 -20.29 -2.05
C LYS A 378 0.02 -21.36 -3.14
N ASN A 379 0.06 -20.98 -4.40
CA ASN A 379 0.03 -21.92 -5.53
C ASN A 379 1.41 -22.57 -5.79
N PHE A 380 2.48 -22.09 -5.11
CA PHE A 380 3.83 -22.71 -5.11
C PHE A 380 4.50 -22.52 -3.75
N MET A 381 3.96 -23.17 -2.72
CA MET A 381 4.41 -23.04 -1.32
C MET A 381 5.90 -23.34 -1.06
N PRO A 382 6.55 -24.35 -1.71
CA PRO A 382 7.95 -24.65 -1.38
C PRO A 382 8.90 -23.44 -1.46
N LEU A 383 8.75 -22.59 -2.48
CA LEU A 383 9.53 -21.35 -2.58
C LEU A 383 9.01 -20.28 -1.63
N THR A 384 7.70 -20.16 -1.51
CA THR A 384 7.07 -19.16 -0.64
C THR A 384 7.43 -19.38 0.82
N ASP A 385 7.38 -20.61 1.32
CA ASP A 385 7.80 -20.97 2.68
C ASP A 385 9.28 -20.66 2.92
N PHE A 386 10.16 -21.01 1.96
CA PHE A 386 11.56 -20.64 2.06
C PHE A 386 11.76 -19.13 2.26
N PHE A 387 11.00 -18.31 1.50
CA PHE A 387 11.10 -16.85 1.64
C PHE A 387 10.52 -16.34 2.97
N ILE A 388 9.39 -16.87 3.41
CA ILE A 388 8.76 -16.49 4.69
C ILE A 388 9.68 -16.81 5.87
N ASP A 389 10.35 -17.96 5.84
CA ASP A 389 11.11 -18.47 6.97
C ASP A 389 12.57 -17.98 7.01
N TYR A 390 13.21 -17.83 5.85
CA TYR A 390 14.66 -17.60 5.79
C TYR A 390 15.07 -16.26 5.19
N VAL A 391 14.20 -15.61 4.40
CA VAL A 391 14.56 -14.32 3.77
C VAL A 391 14.15 -13.16 4.68
N PRO A 392 15.12 -12.38 5.17
CA PRO A 392 14.84 -11.31 6.14
C PRO A 392 13.75 -10.36 5.66
N MET A 393 12.83 -9.96 6.56
CA MET A 393 11.74 -9.02 6.31
C MET A 393 10.63 -9.49 5.38
N TYR A 394 10.78 -10.60 4.65
CA TYR A 394 9.74 -11.05 3.70
C TYR A 394 8.38 -11.30 4.40
N ASN A 395 8.40 -11.87 5.61
CA ASN A 395 7.22 -12.14 6.43
C ASN A 395 6.54 -10.88 7.04
N LYS A 396 7.03 -9.69 6.71
CA LYS A 396 6.41 -8.41 7.12
C LYS A 396 5.48 -7.83 6.04
N PHE A 397 5.47 -8.42 4.85
CA PHE A 397 4.72 -7.96 3.70
C PHE A 397 3.60 -8.92 3.34
N ARG A 398 2.52 -8.40 2.79
CA ARG A 398 1.36 -9.17 2.29
C ARG A 398 1.22 -9.02 0.78
N ALA A 399 0.27 -9.77 0.19
CA ALA A 399 -0.06 -9.70 -1.23
C ALA A 399 1.17 -9.97 -2.10
N VAL A 400 1.66 -11.22 -2.01
CA VAL A 400 2.85 -11.68 -2.73
C VAL A 400 2.76 -11.52 -4.25
N SER A 401 1.56 -11.53 -4.83
CA SER A 401 1.32 -11.23 -6.25
C SER A 401 1.93 -9.90 -6.71
N SER A 402 2.06 -8.93 -5.81
CA SER A 402 2.64 -7.62 -6.11
C SER A 402 4.09 -7.65 -6.59
N ILE A 403 4.84 -8.76 -6.35
CA ILE A 403 6.22 -8.91 -6.83
C ILE A 403 6.29 -9.05 -8.35
N LEU A 404 5.17 -9.34 -9.00
CA LEU A 404 5.08 -9.44 -10.47
C LEU A 404 5.47 -8.13 -11.18
N VAL A 405 5.45 -7.00 -10.48
CA VAL A 405 5.95 -5.71 -10.97
C VAL A 405 7.41 -5.76 -11.44
N ILE A 406 8.20 -6.72 -10.94
CA ILE A 406 9.55 -6.98 -11.45
C ILE A 406 9.50 -7.49 -12.89
N ALA A 407 8.59 -8.41 -13.21
CA ALA A 407 8.40 -8.87 -14.59
C ALA A 407 7.93 -7.72 -15.50
N GLU A 408 7.02 -6.88 -15.00
CA GLU A 408 6.57 -5.69 -15.73
C GLU A 408 7.71 -4.71 -16.04
N PHE A 409 8.73 -4.62 -15.18
CA PHE A 409 9.93 -3.81 -15.39
C PHE A 409 10.92 -4.48 -16.37
N THR A 410 11.19 -5.76 -16.19
CA THR A 410 12.24 -6.47 -16.94
C THR A 410 11.82 -6.81 -18.36
N ILE A 411 10.53 -7.08 -18.58
CA ILE A 411 9.98 -7.40 -19.92
C ILE A 411 10.17 -6.23 -20.90
N PRO A 412 9.70 -5.00 -20.66
CA PRO A 412 9.90 -3.91 -21.59
C PRO A 412 11.39 -3.50 -21.72
N LEU A 413 12.20 -3.67 -20.66
CA LEU A 413 13.63 -3.37 -20.74
C LEU A 413 14.34 -4.32 -21.74
N LEU A 414 14.11 -5.62 -21.64
CA LEU A 414 14.68 -6.58 -22.58
C LEU A 414 14.08 -6.44 -23.99
N ALA A 415 12.78 -6.12 -24.08
CA ALA A 415 12.10 -5.83 -25.34
C ALA A 415 12.75 -4.67 -26.11
N ILE A 416 13.10 -3.58 -25.43
CA ILE A 416 13.78 -2.43 -26.06
C ILE A 416 15.21 -2.83 -26.50
N PHE A 417 15.92 -3.64 -25.74
CA PHE A 417 17.24 -4.14 -26.19
C PHE A 417 17.12 -5.02 -27.43
N ALA A 418 16.09 -5.87 -27.50
CA ALA A 418 15.81 -6.68 -28.68
C ALA A 418 15.45 -5.81 -29.89
N LEU A 419 14.55 -4.85 -29.70
CA LEU A 419 14.11 -3.93 -30.75
C LEU A 419 15.28 -3.11 -31.30
N LYS A 420 16.15 -2.58 -30.42
CA LYS A 420 17.37 -1.88 -30.82
C LYS A 420 18.22 -2.74 -31.75
N ARG A 421 18.46 -4.01 -31.38
CA ARG A 421 19.25 -4.91 -32.23
C ARG A 421 18.60 -5.18 -33.59
N VAL A 422 17.28 -5.39 -33.60
CA VAL A 422 16.54 -5.63 -34.85
C VAL A 422 16.61 -4.42 -35.78
N LEU A 423 16.62 -3.20 -35.25
CA LEU A 423 16.64 -1.97 -36.03
C LEU A 423 18.03 -1.54 -36.46
N GLU A 424 19.08 -1.85 -35.67
CA GLU A 424 20.46 -1.38 -35.93
C GLU A 424 21.37 -2.41 -36.60
N GLU A 425 21.02 -3.74 -36.53
CA GLU A 425 21.84 -4.81 -37.09
C GLU A 425 21.28 -5.31 -38.42
N PRO A 426 21.81 -4.91 -39.58
CA PRO A 426 21.35 -5.41 -40.86
C PRO A 426 21.49 -6.94 -40.96
N GLY A 427 20.48 -7.60 -41.43
CA GLY A 427 20.49 -9.06 -41.63
C GLY A 427 20.23 -9.90 -40.39
N ILE A 428 19.99 -9.32 -39.20
CA ILE A 428 19.70 -10.06 -37.97
C ILE A 428 18.50 -10.99 -38.15
N TRP A 429 17.49 -10.58 -38.91
CA TRP A 429 16.33 -11.39 -39.26
C TRP A 429 16.72 -12.67 -39.99
N LYS A 430 17.57 -12.55 -41.02
CA LYS A 430 18.03 -13.72 -41.80
C LYS A 430 18.88 -14.66 -40.96
N ALA A 431 19.76 -14.12 -40.11
CA ALA A 431 20.66 -14.88 -39.24
C ALA A 431 19.91 -15.60 -38.10
N ASN A 432 18.76 -15.09 -37.66
CA ASN A 432 18.05 -15.60 -36.50
C ASN A 432 16.59 -16.04 -36.80
N LYS A 433 16.33 -16.56 -38.02
CA LYS A 433 14.99 -16.99 -38.44
C LYS A 433 14.32 -17.94 -37.45
N LYS A 434 15.08 -18.90 -36.88
CA LYS A 434 14.56 -19.83 -35.87
C LYS A 434 14.09 -19.10 -34.60
N ALA A 435 14.85 -18.12 -34.11
CA ALA A 435 14.50 -17.30 -32.94
C ALA A 435 13.20 -16.52 -33.19
N PHE A 436 13.08 -15.86 -34.34
CA PHE A 436 11.83 -15.20 -34.73
C PHE A 436 10.65 -16.15 -34.81
N GLY A 437 10.83 -17.33 -35.45
CA GLY A 437 9.78 -18.34 -35.55
C GLY A 437 9.34 -18.91 -34.22
N ILE A 438 10.28 -19.20 -33.32
CA ILE A 438 9.98 -19.67 -31.95
C ILE A 438 9.26 -18.59 -31.16
N SER A 439 9.73 -17.32 -31.23
CA SER A 439 9.09 -16.20 -30.55
C SER A 439 7.65 -15.99 -31.05
N LEU A 440 7.43 -16.07 -32.34
CA LEU A 440 6.09 -15.97 -32.92
C LEU A 440 5.20 -17.13 -32.46
N ALA A 441 5.70 -18.37 -32.44
CA ALA A 441 4.95 -19.53 -31.95
C ALA A 441 4.58 -19.43 -30.48
N LEU A 442 5.50 -18.97 -29.63
CA LEU A 442 5.29 -18.82 -28.17
C LEU A 442 4.39 -17.64 -27.81
N THR A 443 4.12 -16.71 -28.70
CA THR A 443 3.28 -15.54 -28.43
C THR A 443 2.06 -15.51 -29.37
N ALA A 444 2.21 -15.20 -30.64
CA ALA A 444 1.09 -15.19 -31.59
C ALA A 444 0.45 -16.58 -31.74
N GLY A 445 1.27 -17.66 -31.77
CA GLY A 445 0.75 -19.04 -31.86
C GLY A 445 -0.08 -19.43 -30.63
N VAL A 446 0.37 -19.05 -29.43
CA VAL A 446 -0.41 -19.24 -28.19
C VAL A 446 -1.67 -18.39 -28.20
N ALA A 447 -1.60 -17.11 -28.61
CA ALA A 447 -2.78 -16.27 -28.72
C ALA A 447 -3.80 -16.82 -29.70
N LEU A 448 -3.36 -17.33 -30.86
CA LEU A 448 -4.23 -18.00 -31.84
C LEU A 448 -4.86 -19.29 -31.28
N LEU A 449 -4.09 -20.11 -30.57
CA LEU A 449 -4.60 -21.29 -29.86
C LEU A 449 -5.73 -20.90 -28.89
N LEU A 450 -5.53 -19.88 -28.08
CA LEU A 450 -6.53 -19.41 -27.12
C LEU A 450 -7.74 -18.75 -27.79
N THR A 451 -7.60 -18.20 -28.98
CA THR A 451 -8.73 -17.72 -29.79
C THR A 451 -9.66 -18.86 -30.19
N VAL A 452 -9.10 -20.01 -30.63
CA VAL A 452 -9.88 -21.14 -31.12
C VAL A 452 -10.30 -22.09 -29.99
N ALA A 453 -9.44 -22.24 -28.99
CA ALA A 453 -9.63 -23.13 -27.84
C ALA A 453 -9.38 -22.39 -26.50
N PRO A 454 -10.27 -21.47 -26.08
CA PRO A 454 -10.05 -20.64 -24.92
C PRO A 454 -9.93 -21.41 -23.62
N GLY A 455 -10.44 -22.62 -23.51
CA GLY A 455 -10.30 -23.51 -22.34
C GLY A 455 -8.94 -24.19 -22.22
N SER A 456 -8.03 -24.06 -23.22
CA SER A 456 -6.70 -24.59 -23.14
C SER A 456 -5.82 -23.86 -22.14
N LEU A 457 -4.66 -24.42 -21.82
CA LEU A 457 -3.66 -23.83 -20.90
C LEU A 457 -4.18 -23.57 -19.47
N GLY A 458 -5.23 -24.27 -19.03
CA GLY A 458 -5.72 -24.20 -17.65
C GLY A 458 -6.55 -22.95 -17.36
N ALA A 459 -7.34 -22.47 -18.32
CA ALA A 459 -8.19 -21.29 -18.12
C ALA A 459 -9.13 -21.46 -16.91
N GLY A 460 -9.80 -22.62 -16.76
CA GLY A 460 -10.64 -22.94 -15.59
C GLY A 460 -11.71 -21.85 -15.36
N PHE A 461 -12.75 -21.86 -16.19
CA PHE A 461 -13.74 -20.76 -16.27
C PHE A 461 -14.63 -20.61 -15.06
N VAL A 462 -14.84 -21.67 -14.26
CA VAL A 462 -15.62 -21.63 -13.03
C VAL A 462 -14.73 -22.04 -11.86
N PRO A 463 -14.36 -21.11 -10.97
CA PRO A 463 -13.62 -21.43 -9.76
C PRO A 463 -14.40 -22.39 -8.84
N ALA A 464 -13.68 -23.25 -8.11
CA ALA A 464 -14.31 -24.23 -7.21
C ALA A 464 -15.21 -23.58 -6.15
N GLN A 465 -14.83 -22.43 -5.63
CA GLN A 465 -15.64 -21.68 -4.67
C GLN A 465 -16.97 -21.22 -5.25
N GLU A 466 -16.96 -20.74 -6.49
CA GLU A 466 -18.17 -20.29 -7.21
C GLU A 466 -19.08 -21.48 -7.54
N ALA A 467 -18.51 -22.59 -7.97
CA ALA A 467 -19.27 -23.83 -8.16
C ALA A 467 -19.91 -24.31 -6.85
N GLN A 468 -19.20 -24.21 -5.72
CA GLN A 468 -19.73 -24.55 -4.41
C GLN A 468 -20.84 -23.60 -3.97
N MET A 469 -20.70 -22.28 -4.23
CA MET A 469 -21.77 -21.31 -3.96
C MET A 469 -23.05 -21.63 -4.72
N LEU A 470 -22.94 -22.00 -5.99
CA LEU A 470 -24.07 -22.41 -6.81
C LEU A 470 -24.70 -23.72 -6.29
N GLN A 471 -23.87 -24.70 -5.88
CA GLN A 471 -24.37 -25.93 -5.26
C GLN A 471 -25.13 -25.65 -3.95
N ASN A 472 -24.60 -24.78 -3.09
CA ASN A 472 -25.27 -24.36 -1.86
C ASN A 472 -26.62 -23.65 -2.15
N ALA A 473 -26.70 -22.86 -3.23
CA ALA A 473 -27.96 -22.25 -3.65
C ALA A 473 -28.98 -23.29 -4.14
N VAL A 474 -28.53 -24.36 -4.77
CA VAL A 474 -29.38 -25.53 -5.10
C VAL A 474 -29.88 -26.24 -3.84
N ASP A 475 -28.98 -26.49 -2.89
CA ASP A 475 -29.30 -27.17 -1.63
C ASP A 475 -30.31 -26.35 -0.78
N GLN A 476 -30.25 -25.01 -0.90
CA GLN A 476 -31.23 -24.06 -0.30
C GLN A 476 -32.50 -23.85 -1.13
N GLN A 477 -32.66 -24.59 -2.22
CA GLN A 477 -33.82 -24.50 -3.14
C GLN A 477 -33.99 -23.11 -3.81
N MET A 478 -32.94 -22.29 -3.85
CA MET A 478 -32.94 -21.01 -4.56
C MET A 478 -32.75 -21.19 -6.07
N ILE A 479 -32.10 -22.27 -6.48
CA ILE A 479 -31.89 -22.65 -7.87
C ILE A 479 -32.39 -24.10 -8.05
N PRO A 480 -33.15 -24.42 -9.12
CA PRO A 480 -33.54 -25.80 -9.42
C PRO A 480 -32.31 -26.66 -9.75
N ALA A 481 -32.23 -27.88 -9.19
CA ALA A 481 -31.08 -28.76 -9.34
C ALA A 481 -30.78 -29.13 -10.80
N ASN A 482 -31.80 -29.19 -11.66
CA ASN A 482 -31.66 -29.48 -13.07
C ASN A 482 -31.08 -28.32 -13.90
N GLU A 483 -31.04 -27.09 -13.33
CA GLU A 483 -30.50 -25.91 -14.01
C GLU A 483 -29.01 -25.68 -13.72
N LEU A 484 -28.47 -26.26 -12.65
CA LEU A 484 -27.08 -26.06 -12.23
C LEU A 484 -26.07 -26.32 -13.35
N SER A 485 -26.21 -27.46 -14.04
CA SER A 485 -25.31 -27.81 -15.12
C SER A 485 -25.39 -26.85 -16.32
N GLY A 486 -26.59 -26.33 -16.58
CA GLY A 486 -26.84 -25.33 -17.62
C GLY A 486 -26.19 -23.97 -17.27
N ILE A 487 -26.30 -23.53 -16.01
CA ILE A 487 -25.67 -22.30 -15.51
C ILE A 487 -24.14 -22.39 -15.59
N LEU A 488 -23.56 -23.50 -15.09
CA LEU A 488 -22.09 -23.71 -15.13
C LEU A 488 -21.55 -23.75 -16.58
N ALA A 489 -22.27 -24.42 -17.47
CA ALA A 489 -21.90 -24.49 -18.89
C ALA A 489 -21.96 -23.10 -19.54
N ASN A 490 -23.01 -22.34 -19.29
CA ASN A 490 -23.16 -21.00 -19.85
C ASN A 490 -22.15 -19.99 -19.28
N LEU A 491 -21.86 -20.03 -17.99
CA LEU A 491 -20.76 -19.24 -17.40
C LEU A 491 -19.42 -19.54 -18.07
N SER A 492 -19.15 -20.83 -18.34
CA SER A 492 -17.93 -21.24 -19.03
C SER A 492 -17.89 -20.73 -20.48
N GLU A 493 -19.02 -20.72 -21.18
CA GLU A 493 -19.11 -20.18 -22.54
C GLU A 493 -18.90 -18.66 -22.57
N MET A 494 -19.56 -17.92 -21.68
CA MET A 494 -19.43 -16.47 -21.55
C MET A 494 -17.98 -16.05 -21.25
N ARG A 495 -17.32 -16.69 -20.27
CA ARG A 495 -15.93 -16.42 -19.91
C ARG A 495 -14.95 -16.90 -21.00
N GLY A 496 -15.27 -17.99 -21.68
CA GLY A 496 -14.54 -18.45 -22.85
C GLY A 496 -14.54 -17.41 -23.98
N ALA A 497 -15.66 -16.73 -24.19
CA ALA A 497 -15.76 -15.65 -25.16
C ALA A 497 -14.87 -14.46 -24.82
N LEU A 498 -14.77 -14.08 -23.53
CA LEU A 498 -13.84 -13.03 -23.08
C LEU A 498 -12.39 -13.37 -23.42
N VAL A 499 -11.98 -14.61 -23.13
CA VAL A 499 -10.61 -15.08 -23.42
C VAL A 499 -10.35 -15.10 -24.91
N SER A 500 -11.28 -15.64 -25.70
CA SER A 500 -11.17 -15.77 -27.16
C SER A 500 -11.03 -14.40 -27.84
N ALA A 501 -11.85 -13.43 -27.46
CA ALA A 501 -11.83 -12.08 -28.04
C ALA A 501 -10.49 -11.36 -27.75
N ASP A 502 -10.00 -11.40 -26.53
CA ASP A 502 -8.73 -10.78 -26.16
C ASP A 502 -7.51 -11.54 -26.73
N ALA A 503 -7.59 -12.83 -26.87
CA ALA A 503 -6.57 -13.63 -27.51
C ALA A 503 -6.44 -13.28 -29.02
N LEU A 504 -7.57 -13.13 -29.72
CA LEU A 504 -7.60 -12.67 -31.11
C LEU A 504 -6.99 -11.26 -31.25
N ARG A 505 -7.35 -10.36 -30.33
CA ARG A 505 -6.78 -8.99 -30.27
C ARG A 505 -5.26 -9.07 -30.12
N SER A 506 -4.74 -9.85 -29.18
CA SER A 506 -3.30 -10.00 -28.92
C SER A 506 -2.59 -10.61 -30.15
N PHE A 507 -3.20 -11.60 -30.79
CA PHE A 507 -2.69 -12.17 -32.03
C PHE A 507 -2.55 -11.12 -33.14
N ILE A 508 -3.58 -10.31 -33.38
CA ILE A 508 -3.56 -9.26 -34.41
C ILE A 508 -2.47 -8.23 -34.12
N ILE A 509 -2.36 -7.77 -32.88
CA ILE A 509 -1.33 -6.81 -32.44
C ILE A 509 0.09 -7.32 -32.70
N ILE A 510 0.34 -8.59 -32.37
CA ILE A 510 1.65 -9.20 -32.63
C ILE A 510 1.92 -9.28 -34.14
N CYS A 511 0.94 -9.70 -34.92
CA CYS A 511 1.08 -9.78 -36.38
C CYS A 511 1.38 -8.43 -37.02
N ILE A 512 0.68 -7.37 -36.63
CA ILE A 512 0.94 -6.00 -37.10
C ILE A 512 2.36 -5.55 -36.74
N GLY A 513 2.78 -5.75 -35.46
CA GLY A 513 4.13 -5.42 -35.01
C GLY A 513 5.21 -6.18 -35.80
N CYS A 514 5.01 -7.49 -36.02
CA CYS A 514 5.91 -8.31 -36.85
C CYS A 514 5.96 -7.83 -38.30
N ALA A 515 4.83 -7.42 -38.88
CA ALA A 515 4.77 -6.85 -40.21
C ALA A 515 5.57 -5.55 -40.32
N LEU A 516 5.47 -4.65 -39.34
CA LEU A 516 6.28 -3.42 -39.29
C LEU A 516 7.78 -3.74 -39.23
N LEU A 517 8.21 -4.72 -38.41
CA LEU A 517 9.60 -5.16 -38.36
C LEU A 517 10.06 -5.79 -39.65
N TRP A 518 9.20 -6.60 -40.30
CA TRP A 518 9.53 -7.23 -41.59
C TRP A 518 9.67 -6.19 -42.71
N LEU A 519 8.77 -5.20 -42.80
CA LEU A 519 8.86 -4.08 -43.76
C LEU A 519 10.15 -3.28 -43.58
N HIS A 520 10.57 -3.05 -42.33
CA HIS A 520 11.87 -2.43 -42.04
C HIS A 520 13.03 -3.32 -42.51
N ALA A 521 13.04 -4.59 -42.15
CA ALA A 521 14.09 -5.54 -42.57
C ALA A 521 14.16 -5.75 -44.10
N ALA A 522 13.05 -5.55 -44.78
CA ALA A 522 12.97 -5.58 -46.26
C ALA A 522 13.39 -4.27 -46.92
N GLY A 523 13.78 -3.23 -46.14
CA GLY A 523 14.17 -1.92 -46.62
C GLY A 523 13.00 -1.08 -47.17
N LYS A 524 11.75 -1.51 -46.95
CA LYS A 524 10.53 -0.83 -47.43
C LYS A 524 10.04 0.27 -46.47
N LEU A 525 10.43 0.20 -45.20
CA LEU A 525 10.02 1.17 -44.16
C LEU A 525 11.27 1.75 -43.47
N ARG A 526 11.34 3.09 -43.37
CA ARG A 526 12.43 3.77 -42.68
C ARG A 526 12.34 3.48 -41.16
N GLN A 527 13.49 3.43 -40.49
CA GLN A 527 13.58 3.16 -39.04
C GLN A 527 12.69 4.07 -38.19
N SER A 528 12.66 5.38 -38.48
CA SER A 528 11.83 6.35 -37.77
C SER A 528 10.32 6.05 -37.88
N LEU A 529 9.85 5.66 -39.07
CA LEU A 529 8.45 5.30 -39.30
C LEU A 529 8.12 3.96 -38.66
N THR A 530 9.07 3.02 -38.64
CA THR A 530 8.90 1.73 -37.95
C THR A 530 8.68 1.96 -36.46
N VAL A 531 9.51 2.79 -35.83
CA VAL A 531 9.36 3.08 -34.39
C VAL A 531 8.10 3.89 -34.10
N ALA A 532 7.77 4.86 -34.94
CA ALA A 532 6.51 5.60 -34.80
C ALA A 532 5.29 4.63 -34.89
N GLY A 533 5.30 3.73 -35.87
CA GLY A 533 4.26 2.70 -36.01
C GLY A 533 4.17 1.76 -34.80
N ILE A 534 5.31 1.30 -34.27
CA ILE A 534 5.34 0.46 -33.06
C ILE A 534 4.87 1.26 -31.83
N THR A 535 5.22 2.56 -31.74
CA THR A 535 4.76 3.43 -30.63
C THR A 535 3.24 3.56 -30.65
N VAL A 536 2.65 3.84 -31.80
CA VAL A 536 1.19 3.89 -31.96
C VAL A 536 0.55 2.54 -31.65
N LEU A 537 1.13 1.44 -32.14
CA LEU A 537 0.64 0.09 -31.88
C LEU A 537 0.61 -0.22 -30.38
N CYS A 538 1.71 0.04 -29.66
CA CYS A 538 1.79 -0.20 -28.21
C CYS A 538 0.84 0.72 -27.43
N LEU A 539 0.70 1.99 -27.82
CA LEU A 539 -0.26 2.90 -27.20
C LEU A 539 -1.69 2.41 -27.42
N VAL A 540 -2.09 2.09 -28.63
CA VAL A 540 -3.46 1.60 -28.92
C VAL A 540 -3.74 0.32 -28.17
N ASP A 541 -2.80 -0.62 -28.16
CA ASP A 541 -2.89 -1.90 -27.45
C ASP A 541 -3.13 -1.68 -25.96
N MET A 542 -2.20 -1.01 -25.28
CA MET A 542 -2.21 -0.93 -23.82
C MET A 542 -3.22 0.10 -23.31
N TRP A 543 -3.44 1.20 -24.04
CA TRP A 543 -4.45 2.21 -23.72
C TRP A 543 -5.86 1.62 -23.71
N SER A 544 -6.21 0.85 -24.73
CA SER A 544 -7.54 0.24 -24.81
C SER A 544 -7.80 -0.75 -23.65
N VAL A 545 -6.77 -1.46 -23.18
CA VAL A 545 -6.89 -2.32 -22.00
C VAL A 545 -7.03 -1.49 -20.74
N ASN A 546 -6.22 -0.43 -20.58
CA ASN A 546 -6.23 0.41 -19.37
C ASN A 546 -7.55 1.15 -19.18
N LYS A 547 -8.18 1.62 -20.27
CA LYS A 547 -9.49 2.28 -20.22
C LYS A 547 -10.62 1.36 -19.76
N ARG A 548 -10.43 0.05 -19.69
CA ARG A 548 -11.40 -0.88 -19.06
C ARG A 548 -11.41 -0.76 -17.54
N TYR A 549 -10.29 -0.35 -16.93
CA TYR A 549 -10.07 -0.34 -15.48
C TYR A 549 -9.92 1.07 -14.88
N LEU A 550 -9.55 2.03 -15.71
CA LEU A 550 -9.48 3.45 -15.36
C LEU A 550 -10.05 4.29 -16.50
N HIS A 551 -11.33 4.60 -16.41
CA HIS A 551 -12.12 5.32 -17.42
C HIS A 551 -12.75 6.59 -16.85
N ASP A 552 -13.25 7.46 -17.72
CA ASP A 552 -13.64 8.83 -17.36
C ASP A 552 -14.87 8.89 -16.43
N GLU A 553 -15.75 7.88 -16.46
CA GLU A 553 -16.95 7.80 -15.62
C GLU A 553 -16.64 7.58 -14.13
N GLN A 554 -15.44 7.07 -13.80
CA GLN A 554 -14.99 6.91 -12.41
C GLN A 554 -14.60 8.24 -11.76
N PHE A 555 -14.39 9.29 -12.56
CA PHE A 555 -14.01 10.60 -12.06
C PHE A 555 -15.25 11.41 -11.70
N VAL A 556 -15.32 11.83 -10.46
CA VAL A 556 -16.45 12.56 -9.87
C VAL A 556 -16.08 14.00 -9.52
N PRO A 557 -17.04 14.92 -9.43
CA PRO A 557 -16.80 16.27 -8.93
C PRO A 557 -16.16 16.26 -7.53
N ARG A 558 -15.28 17.22 -7.24
CA ARG A 558 -14.64 17.35 -5.92
C ARG A 558 -15.62 17.54 -4.77
N SER A 559 -16.82 18.07 -5.04
CA SER A 559 -17.86 18.21 -4.03
C SER A 559 -18.21 16.90 -3.33
N ILE A 560 -18.20 15.76 -4.04
CA ILE A 560 -18.47 14.43 -3.46
C ILE A 560 -17.48 14.08 -2.34
N GLN A 561 -16.21 14.43 -2.49
CA GLN A 561 -15.23 14.22 -1.41
C GLN A 561 -15.54 15.08 -0.19
N THR A 562 -16.00 16.31 -0.40
CA THR A 562 -16.41 17.22 0.68
C THR A 562 -17.71 16.73 1.34
N GLU A 563 -18.66 16.25 0.53
CA GLU A 563 -19.94 15.69 0.99
C GLU A 563 -19.77 14.44 1.85
N THR A 564 -18.75 13.61 1.57
CA THR A 564 -18.43 12.40 2.35
C THR A 564 -18.15 12.72 3.83
N PHE A 565 -17.61 13.90 4.10
CA PHE A 565 -17.32 14.38 5.46
C PHE A 565 -18.28 15.49 5.90
N SER A 566 -19.46 15.58 5.30
CA SER A 566 -20.49 16.52 5.76
C SER A 566 -20.98 16.12 7.16
N LYS A 567 -21.07 17.10 8.06
CA LYS A 567 -21.58 16.86 9.40
C LYS A 567 -23.04 16.41 9.35
N THR A 568 -23.31 15.30 9.99
CA THR A 568 -24.69 14.89 10.27
C THR A 568 -25.27 15.71 11.44
N LYS A 569 -26.59 15.68 11.61
CA LYS A 569 -27.23 16.27 12.79
C LYS A 569 -26.74 15.65 14.09
N THR A 570 -26.42 14.35 14.04
CA THR A 570 -25.84 13.60 15.17
C THR A 570 -24.48 14.16 15.53
N ASP A 571 -23.60 14.38 14.54
CA ASP A 571 -22.28 14.97 14.79
C ASP A 571 -22.39 16.39 15.38
N GLU A 572 -23.30 17.19 14.85
CA GLU A 572 -23.54 18.56 15.37
C GLU A 572 -24.00 18.55 16.84
N LEU A 573 -24.84 17.59 17.24
CA LEU A 573 -25.29 17.45 18.62
C LEU A 573 -24.14 17.01 19.54
N ILE A 574 -23.36 16.02 19.14
CA ILE A 574 -22.21 15.54 19.92
C ILE A 574 -21.15 16.65 20.08
N LEU A 575 -20.89 17.42 19.03
CA LEU A 575 -19.88 18.50 19.05
C LEU A 575 -20.31 19.73 19.87
N GLN A 576 -21.55 19.80 20.36
CA GLN A 576 -21.97 20.78 21.36
C GLN A 576 -21.35 20.52 22.74
N ASP A 577 -20.98 19.28 23.02
CA ASP A 577 -20.25 18.94 24.25
C ASP A 577 -18.83 19.53 24.21
N LYS A 578 -18.53 20.42 25.13
CA LYS A 578 -17.23 21.12 25.25
C LYS A 578 -16.28 20.45 26.23
N SER A 579 -16.57 19.23 26.68
CA SER A 579 -15.60 18.44 27.46
C SER A 579 -14.30 18.30 26.68
N PRO A 580 -13.14 18.43 27.35
CA PRO A 580 -11.85 18.51 26.63
C PRO A 580 -11.50 17.23 25.87
N ASP A 581 -11.96 16.08 26.34
CA ASP A 581 -11.71 14.82 25.69
C ASP A 581 -12.79 13.77 26.02
N TYR A 582 -13.30 13.09 25.01
CA TYR A 582 -14.20 11.94 25.11
C TYR A 582 -14.16 11.17 23.79
N ARG A 583 -14.60 9.92 23.83
CA ARG A 583 -14.64 9.07 22.63
C ARG A 583 -16.06 8.72 22.23
N VAL A 584 -16.19 8.43 20.94
CA VAL A 584 -17.45 8.06 20.29
C VAL A 584 -17.33 6.65 19.72
N LEU A 585 -18.41 5.89 19.74
CA LEU A 585 -18.54 4.61 19.05
C LEU A 585 -19.74 4.63 18.14
N ASN A 586 -19.55 4.36 16.85
CA ASN A 586 -20.59 4.39 15.85
C ASN A 586 -21.09 2.97 15.54
N PHE A 587 -22.35 2.68 15.88
CA PHE A 587 -23.02 1.42 15.57
C PHE A 587 -23.76 1.41 14.23
N ALA A 588 -23.89 2.57 13.59
CA ALA A 588 -24.56 2.68 12.29
C ALA A 588 -23.63 2.32 11.12
N THR A 589 -22.34 2.10 11.37
CA THR A 589 -21.31 1.74 10.38
C THR A 589 -20.55 0.50 10.81
N ASP A 590 -19.71 -0.04 9.93
CA ASP A 590 -18.68 -1.00 10.35
C ASP A 590 -17.55 -0.24 11.05
N ALA A 591 -17.63 -0.19 12.38
CA ALA A 591 -16.80 0.64 13.25
C ALA A 591 -15.28 0.44 13.05
N PHE A 592 -14.83 -0.70 12.50
CA PHE A 592 -13.42 -1.02 12.30
C PHE A 592 -12.96 -1.00 10.84
N ASN A 593 -13.84 -0.60 9.91
CA ASN A 593 -13.55 -0.50 8.48
C ASN A 593 -13.87 0.88 7.88
N GLU A 594 -14.06 1.93 8.71
CA GLU A 594 -14.32 3.27 8.25
C GLU A 594 -13.57 4.32 9.09
N ASN A 595 -13.39 5.53 8.55
CA ASN A 595 -12.78 6.67 9.23
C ASN A 595 -13.61 7.96 9.10
N ASN A 596 -14.87 7.87 8.68
CA ASN A 596 -15.75 9.04 8.61
C ASN A 596 -16.08 9.56 10.02
N THR A 597 -16.33 8.63 10.96
CA THR A 597 -16.50 8.96 12.37
C THR A 597 -15.24 9.62 12.94
N SER A 598 -14.05 9.13 12.57
CA SER A 598 -12.74 9.66 13.00
C SER A 598 -12.44 11.07 12.47
N TYR A 599 -13.14 11.51 11.42
CA TYR A 599 -13.00 12.85 10.87
C TYR A 599 -13.52 13.95 11.84
N TRP A 600 -14.61 13.64 12.56
CA TRP A 600 -15.27 14.60 13.46
C TRP A 600 -15.06 14.30 14.94
N HIS A 601 -14.78 13.05 15.28
CA HIS A 601 -14.75 12.57 16.66
C HIS A 601 -13.51 11.73 16.95
N LYS A 602 -13.11 11.71 18.21
CA LYS A 602 -12.17 10.72 18.73
C LYS A 602 -12.90 9.39 18.82
N ASN A 603 -12.42 8.41 18.07
CA ASN A 603 -13.17 7.18 17.80
C ASN A 603 -12.55 5.97 18.52
N ILE A 604 -13.40 5.10 19.06
CA ILE A 604 -13.01 3.77 19.54
C ILE A 604 -12.67 2.86 18.35
N GLY A 605 -13.37 3.04 17.24
CA GLY A 605 -13.15 2.33 15.98
C GLY A 605 -12.09 2.97 15.10
N GLY A 606 -12.19 2.73 13.81
CA GLY A 606 -11.32 3.25 12.77
C GLY A 606 -10.80 2.15 11.85
N TYR A 607 -10.25 2.57 10.72
CA TYR A 607 -9.64 1.70 9.72
C TYR A 607 -8.17 2.08 9.49
N HIS A 608 -7.26 1.19 9.89
CA HIS A 608 -5.82 1.35 9.63
C HIS A 608 -5.07 0.01 9.72
N ALA A 609 -4.22 -0.27 8.73
CA ALA A 609 -3.48 -1.54 8.65
C ALA A 609 -2.33 -1.66 9.68
N ALA A 610 -1.92 -0.56 10.30
CA ALA A 610 -0.86 -0.51 11.31
C ALA A 610 -1.39 -0.14 12.71
N LYS A 611 -2.60 -0.59 13.07
CA LYS A 611 -3.12 -0.43 14.43
C LYS A 611 -2.25 -1.19 15.44
N LEU A 612 -2.26 -0.76 16.70
CA LEU A 612 -1.55 -1.43 17.78
C LEU A 612 -2.09 -2.85 17.99
N ARG A 613 -1.21 -3.84 18.12
CA ARG A 613 -1.59 -5.25 18.28
C ARG A 613 -2.43 -5.47 19.52
N ARG A 614 -2.03 -4.92 20.66
CA ARG A 614 -2.79 -5.05 21.92
C ARG A 614 -4.20 -4.46 21.81
N TYR A 615 -4.38 -3.41 21.03
CA TYR A 615 -5.72 -2.86 20.78
C TYR A 615 -6.55 -3.78 19.89
N GLN A 616 -5.96 -4.41 18.87
CA GLN A 616 -6.64 -5.43 18.07
C GLN A 616 -7.07 -6.63 18.93
N GLU A 617 -6.19 -7.10 19.81
CA GLU A 617 -6.48 -8.20 20.73
C GLU A 617 -7.61 -7.82 21.71
N LEU A 618 -7.65 -6.56 22.14
CA LEU A 618 -8.77 -6.02 22.95
C LEU A 618 -10.07 -5.96 22.13
N ILE A 619 -9.98 -5.55 20.84
CA ILE A 619 -11.15 -5.57 19.93
C ILE A 619 -11.75 -6.98 19.86
N GLU A 620 -10.91 -7.98 19.62
CA GLU A 620 -11.36 -9.35 19.40
C GLU A 620 -11.93 -9.99 20.66
N ARG A 621 -11.32 -9.74 21.82
CA ARG A 621 -11.68 -10.42 23.07
C ARG A 621 -12.74 -9.67 23.91
N HIS A 622 -12.84 -8.35 23.77
CA HIS A 622 -13.71 -7.52 24.61
C HIS A 622 -14.57 -6.53 23.83
N ILE A 623 -13.96 -5.64 23.01
CA ILE A 623 -14.71 -4.54 22.41
C ILE A 623 -15.82 -5.07 21.50
N SER A 624 -15.55 -6.02 20.59
CA SER A 624 -16.56 -6.55 19.67
C SER A 624 -17.69 -7.29 20.39
N PRO A 625 -17.44 -8.19 21.37
CA PRO A 625 -18.49 -8.78 22.19
C PRO A 625 -19.30 -7.73 22.98
N GLU A 626 -18.63 -6.74 23.59
CA GLU A 626 -19.30 -5.69 24.35
C GLU A 626 -20.13 -4.76 23.46
N MET A 627 -19.65 -4.46 22.23
CA MET A 627 -20.44 -3.73 21.23
C MET A 627 -21.76 -4.43 20.95
N GLN A 628 -21.73 -5.74 20.70
CA GLN A 628 -22.94 -6.50 20.44
C GLN A 628 -23.88 -6.49 21.66
N ALA A 629 -23.34 -6.69 22.86
CA ALA A 629 -24.09 -6.68 24.10
C ALA A 629 -24.69 -5.29 24.42
N ALA A 630 -23.91 -4.22 24.23
CA ALA A 630 -24.35 -2.84 24.43
C ALA A 630 -25.47 -2.47 23.46
N TYR A 631 -25.28 -2.76 22.16
CA TYR A 631 -26.31 -2.49 21.14
C TYR A 631 -27.64 -3.17 21.47
N GLN A 632 -27.60 -4.46 21.83
CA GLN A 632 -28.80 -5.21 22.21
C GLN A 632 -29.46 -4.66 23.48
N ALA A 633 -28.65 -4.30 24.49
CA ALA A 633 -29.16 -3.76 25.75
C ALA A 633 -29.79 -2.36 25.55
N ILE A 634 -29.15 -1.48 24.79
CA ILE A 634 -29.66 -0.14 24.49
C ILE A 634 -30.93 -0.22 23.64
N ALA A 635 -30.97 -1.12 22.64
CA ALA A 635 -32.14 -1.33 21.81
C ALA A 635 -33.34 -1.87 22.64
N ALA A 636 -33.08 -2.82 23.53
CA ALA A 636 -34.12 -3.38 24.44
C ALA A 636 -34.66 -2.33 25.44
N ALA A 637 -33.80 -1.38 25.85
CA ALA A 637 -34.18 -0.26 26.72
C ALA A 637 -34.81 0.94 25.95
N GLY A 638 -35.04 0.81 24.64
CA GLY A 638 -35.59 1.89 23.83
C GLY A 638 -34.70 3.15 23.75
N GLY A 639 -33.41 3.01 24.06
CA GLY A 639 -32.45 4.12 24.13
C GLY A 639 -32.30 4.75 25.51
N GLU A 640 -33.08 4.33 26.51
CA GLU A 640 -32.99 4.85 27.90
C GLU A 640 -31.83 4.20 28.65
N MET A 641 -30.71 4.90 28.77
CA MET A 641 -29.48 4.37 29.38
C MET A 641 -29.61 4.02 30.86
N ASP A 642 -30.48 4.68 31.60
CA ASP A 642 -30.69 4.39 33.03
C ASP A 642 -31.22 2.96 33.29
N SER A 643 -31.81 2.34 32.28
CA SER A 643 -32.33 0.96 32.35
C SER A 643 -31.30 -0.07 31.80
N VAL A 644 -30.11 0.35 31.37
CA VAL A 644 -29.09 -0.51 30.77
C VAL A 644 -28.09 -0.99 31.82
N ASP A 645 -27.81 -2.31 31.83
CA ASP A 645 -26.77 -2.89 32.68
C ASP A 645 -25.37 -2.55 32.17
N ALA A 646 -24.72 -1.55 32.78
CA ALA A 646 -23.40 -1.08 32.45
C ALA A 646 -22.30 -2.16 32.60
N SER A 647 -22.54 -3.23 33.31
CA SER A 647 -21.58 -4.31 33.48
C SER A 647 -21.31 -5.09 32.18
N LYS A 648 -22.17 -4.96 31.17
CA LYS A 648 -22.05 -5.60 29.85
C LYS A 648 -21.06 -4.93 28.90
N PHE A 649 -20.58 -3.70 29.24
CA PHE A 649 -19.66 -2.94 28.39
C PHE A 649 -18.63 -2.15 29.20
N ARG A 650 -18.00 -2.83 30.16
CA ARG A 650 -16.98 -2.24 31.06
C ARG A 650 -15.75 -1.75 30.33
N VAL A 651 -15.32 -2.46 29.31
CA VAL A 651 -14.15 -2.06 28.51
C VAL A 651 -14.47 -0.81 27.66
N LEU A 652 -15.67 -0.71 27.11
CA LEU A 652 -16.10 0.53 26.44
C LEU A 652 -16.14 1.71 27.42
N ASN A 653 -16.59 1.48 28.67
CA ASN A 653 -16.63 2.53 29.69
C ASN A 653 -15.21 2.98 30.10
N MET A 654 -14.27 2.05 30.29
CA MET A 654 -12.88 2.40 30.63
C MET A 654 -12.14 3.12 29.49
N LEU A 655 -12.57 2.93 28.26
CA LEU A 655 -12.07 3.66 27.09
C LEU A 655 -12.70 5.06 26.94
N ASN A 656 -13.47 5.53 27.93
CA ASN A 656 -14.17 6.83 27.92
C ASN A 656 -15.12 6.98 26.72
N THR A 657 -15.86 5.93 26.39
CA THR A 657 -16.88 5.98 25.33
C THR A 657 -18.11 6.74 25.83
N LYS A 658 -18.13 8.05 25.62
CA LYS A 658 -19.16 8.95 26.15
C LYS A 658 -20.41 8.99 25.30
N TYR A 659 -20.27 8.77 23.99
CA TYR A 659 -21.40 8.77 23.05
C TYR A 659 -21.42 7.50 22.20
N PHE A 660 -22.63 6.96 22.04
CA PHE A 660 -22.95 5.96 21.03
C PHE A 660 -23.74 6.63 19.90
N ILE A 661 -23.37 6.34 18.65
CA ILE A 661 -24.17 6.72 17.48
C ILE A 661 -24.96 5.50 17.04
N LEU A 662 -26.28 5.57 17.14
CA LEU A 662 -27.18 4.48 16.78
C LEU A 662 -27.92 4.79 15.47
N PRO A 663 -28.25 3.77 14.64
CA PRO A 663 -29.16 3.95 13.53
C PRO A 663 -30.55 4.34 14.05
N SER A 664 -31.16 5.35 13.47
CA SER A 664 -32.57 5.66 13.71
C SER A 664 -33.44 4.71 12.88
N GLY A 665 -34.73 4.59 13.22
CA GLY A 665 -35.66 3.77 12.42
C GLY A 665 -35.88 4.27 10.98
N GLN A 666 -35.28 5.39 10.59
CA GLN A 666 -35.32 5.95 9.24
C GLN A 666 -33.99 5.68 8.52
N GLN A 667 -34.08 5.24 7.27
CA GLN A 667 -32.91 4.86 6.48
C GLN A 667 -31.90 6.02 6.38
N GLY A 668 -30.65 5.75 6.77
CA GLY A 668 -29.54 6.72 6.68
C GLY A 668 -29.50 7.79 7.79
N GLN A 669 -30.44 7.80 8.73
CA GLN A 669 -30.42 8.70 9.87
C GLN A 669 -29.86 8.03 11.12
N THR A 670 -29.16 8.81 11.95
CA THR A 670 -28.57 8.37 13.20
C THR A 670 -28.98 9.28 14.36
N VAL A 671 -28.86 8.76 15.57
CA VAL A 671 -29.11 9.49 16.81
C VAL A 671 -27.96 9.31 17.78
N PRO A 672 -27.57 10.36 18.53
CA PRO A 672 -26.55 10.23 19.58
C PRO A 672 -27.22 9.77 20.88
N VAL A 673 -26.59 8.82 21.55
CA VAL A 673 -26.97 8.36 22.88
C VAL A 673 -25.82 8.62 23.84
N LEU A 674 -26.07 9.41 24.89
CA LEU A 674 -25.09 9.68 25.94
C LEU A 674 -24.93 8.44 26.83
N ASN A 675 -23.67 8.00 27.02
CA ASN A 675 -23.33 6.94 27.98
C ASN A 675 -22.95 7.56 29.35
N PRO A 676 -23.81 7.53 30.35
CA PRO A 676 -23.51 8.07 31.67
C PRO A 676 -22.49 7.24 32.45
N TYR A 677 -22.19 6.02 32.01
CA TYR A 677 -21.30 5.07 32.66
C TYR A 677 -19.85 5.16 32.20
N ALA A 678 -19.52 6.03 31.24
CA ALA A 678 -18.13 6.27 30.84
C ALA A 678 -17.29 6.69 32.04
N ASN A 679 -16.11 6.07 32.22
CA ASN A 679 -15.28 6.32 33.41
C ASN A 679 -14.59 7.70 33.41
N GLY A 680 -14.71 8.45 32.32
CA GLY A 680 -14.03 9.76 32.12
C GLY A 680 -12.59 9.61 31.68
N ASN A 681 -11.85 10.72 31.77
CA ASN A 681 -10.46 10.80 31.24
C ASN A 681 -9.45 10.08 32.14
N ALA A 682 -9.69 10.06 33.45
CA ALA A 682 -8.81 9.42 34.41
C ALA A 682 -9.54 9.21 35.76
N TRP A 683 -9.10 8.24 36.55
CA TRP A 683 -9.63 7.94 37.87
C TRP A 683 -8.58 7.29 38.77
N PHE A 684 -8.72 7.44 40.10
CA PHE A 684 -7.97 6.68 41.08
C PHE A 684 -8.60 5.31 41.28
N VAL A 685 -7.79 4.28 41.58
CA VAL A 685 -8.23 2.93 41.95
C VAL A 685 -7.88 2.61 43.39
N LYS A 686 -8.64 1.69 44.04
CA LYS A 686 -8.32 1.22 45.40
C LYS A 686 -7.33 0.07 45.39
N ASN A 687 -7.45 -0.83 44.38
CA ASN A 687 -6.66 -2.03 44.31
C ASN A 687 -5.85 -2.09 43.01
N VAL A 688 -4.66 -2.70 43.09
CA VAL A 688 -3.85 -3.04 41.92
C VAL A 688 -3.58 -4.55 41.94
N GLN A 689 -4.15 -5.24 40.96
CA GLN A 689 -3.93 -6.67 40.75
C GLN A 689 -2.73 -6.86 39.82
N TYR A 690 -1.62 -7.33 40.34
CA TYR A 690 -0.46 -7.68 39.51
C TYR A 690 -0.62 -9.08 38.94
N VAL A 691 -0.36 -9.20 37.62
CA VAL A 691 -0.42 -10.44 36.85
C VAL A 691 0.91 -10.73 36.15
N ASN A 692 1.17 -11.99 35.79
CA ASN A 692 2.48 -12.39 35.30
C ASN A 692 2.61 -12.43 33.77
N ASN A 693 1.48 -12.35 33.05
CA ASN A 693 1.47 -12.43 31.59
C ASN A 693 0.24 -11.73 30.99
N ALA A 694 0.32 -11.50 29.68
CA ALA A 694 -0.70 -10.80 28.92
C ALA A 694 -2.07 -11.52 28.90
N ASN A 695 -2.09 -12.86 28.97
CA ASN A 695 -3.35 -13.61 29.00
C ASN A 695 -4.09 -13.35 30.30
N GLU A 696 -3.41 -13.41 31.45
CA GLU A 696 -4.00 -13.06 32.75
C GLU A 696 -4.50 -11.62 32.77
N GLU A 697 -3.72 -10.68 32.17
CA GLU A 697 -4.08 -9.25 32.12
C GLU A 697 -5.39 -9.02 31.34
N ILE A 698 -5.51 -9.59 30.14
CA ILE A 698 -6.70 -9.38 29.30
C ILE A 698 -7.91 -10.16 29.82
N ASP A 699 -7.72 -11.36 30.37
CA ASP A 699 -8.83 -12.17 30.87
C ASP A 699 -9.42 -11.60 32.17
N ALA A 700 -8.62 -10.93 33.00
CA ALA A 700 -9.09 -10.29 34.21
C ALA A 700 -10.12 -9.16 33.93
N LEU A 701 -10.05 -8.51 32.76
CA LEU A 701 -11.01 -7.47 32.37
C LEU A 701 -12.46 -7.95 32.31
N LYS A 702 -12.70 -9.26 32.21
CA LYS A 702 -14.06 -9.86 32.24
C LYS A 702 -14.73 -9.70 33.60
N THR A 703 -13.96 -9.62 34.67
CA THR A 703 -14.49 -9.73 36.04
C THR A 703 -14.26 -8.51 36.89
N ILE A 704 -13.20 -7.74 36.66
CA ILE A 704 -12.88 -6.54 37.43
C ILE A 704 -13.88 -5.40 37.20
N LEU A 705 -13.95 -4.50 38.16
CA LEU A 705 -14.52 -3.17 37.99
C LEU A 705 -13.36 -2.18 37.79
N PRO A 706 -13.12 -1.68 36.56
CA PRO A 706 -11.94 -0.84 36.24
C PRO A 706 -11.85 0.44 37.10
N THR A 707 -12.98 0.95 37.60
CA THR A 707 -13.00 2.11 38.52
C THR A 707 -12.46 1.79 39.91
N GLU A 708 -12.43 0.53 40.34
CA GLU A 708 -11.99 0.14 41.69
C GLU A 708 -10.65 -0.62 41.66
N THR A 709 -10.40 -1.39 40.60
CA THR A 709 -9.23 -2.29 40.50
C THR A 709 -8.57 -2.13 39.15
N ALA A 710 -7.27 -1.81 39.13
CA ALA A 710 -6.44 -1.84 37.95
C ALA A 710 -5.71 -3.19 37.84
N VAL A 711 -5.69 -3.81 36.66
CA VAL A 711 -4.87 -4.99 36.36
C VAL A 711 -3.57 -4.54 35.72
N VAL A 712 -2.45 -4.96 36.28
CA VAL A 712 -1.11 -4.49 35.88
C VAL A 712 -0.17 -5.66 35.69
N ASP A 713 0.48 -5.73 34.53
CA ASP A 713 1.56 -6.68 34.30
C ASP A 713 2.72 -6.41 35.30
N ALA A 714 3.23 -7.46 35.91
CA ALA A 714 4.28 -7.38 36.94
C ALA A 714 5.54 -6.60 36.48
N ARG A 715 5.79 -6.50 35.17
CA ARG A 715 6.86 -5.65 34.58
C ARG A 715 6.74 -4.18 35.00
N PHE A 716 5.54 -3.68 35.24
CA PHE A 716 5.28 -2.28 35.60
C PHE A 716 5.19 -2.05 37.11
N LYS A 717 5.34 -3.10 37.94
CA LYS A 717 5.23 -3.01 39.40
C LYS A 717 6.12 -1.94 40.01
N ASN A 718 7.36 -1.85 39.57
CA ASN A 718 8.33 -0.84 40.08
C ASN A 718 7.93 0.59 39.69
N MET A 719 7.30 0.79 38.52
CA MET A 719 6.83 2.11 38.07
C MET A 719 5.68 2.62 38.94
N LEU A 720 4.87 1.68 39.49
CA LEU A 720 3.78 1.97 40.41
C LEU A 720 4.17 1.78 41.89
N LYS A 721 5.47 1.84 42.22
CA LYS A 721 6.00 1.70 43.59
C LYS A 721 5.63 0.40 44.31
N GLY A 722 5.18 -0.63 43.58
CA GLY A 722 4.76 -1.92 44.13
C GLY A 722 3.47 -1.87 44.96
N ILE A 723 2.69 -0.81 44.82
CA ILE A 723 1.46 -0.61 45.60
C ILE A 723 0.40 -1.61 45.09
N SER A 724 -0.22 -2.37 46.01
CA SER A 724 -1.36 -3.24 45.75
C SER A 724 -2.68 -2.67 46.30
N GLU A 725 -2.62 -1.87 47.34
CA GLU A 725 -3.74 -1.12 47.91
C GLU A 725 -3.39 0.38 47.91
N ALA A 726 -4.16 1.17 47.18
CA ALA A 726 -3.92 2.59 46.97
C ALA A 726 -5.02 3.44 47.68
N HIS A 727 -4.69 4.66 48.04
CA HIS A 727 -5.68 5.54 48.62
C HIS A 727 -6.67 6.04 47.59
N LYS A 728 -7.96 5.85 47.87
CA LYS A 728 -9.07 6.43 47.13
C LYS A 728 -10.22 6.64 48.06
N ASP A 729 -10.68 7.86 48.19
CA ASP A 729 -11.86 8.28 48.95
C ASP A 729 -12.81 9.14 48.12
N SER A 730 -13.83 9.71 48.71
CA SER A 730 -14.82 10.53 48.02
C SER A 730 -14.28 11.91 47.60
N LEU A 731 -13.13 12.33 48.10
CA LEU A 731 -12.46 13.58 47.80
C LEU A 731 -11.36 13.40 46.75
N SER A 732 -11.01 12.14 46.45
CA SER A 732 -10.01 11.82 45.42
C SER A 732 -10.52 12.22 44.03
N SER A 733 -9.82 13.15 43.38
CA SER A 733 -10.22 13.69 42.08
C SER A 733 -9.04 13.77 41.11
N ILE A 734 -9.34 13.57 39.84
CA ILE A 734 -8.42 13.81 38.76
C ILE A 734 -9.19 14.37 37.56
N ARG A 735 -8.73 15.48 37.02
CA ARG A 735 -9.44 16.20 35.96
C ARG A 735 -8.47 16.62 34.86
N LEU A 736 -8.81 16.30 33.60
CA LEU A 736 -8.12 16.82 32.42
C LEU A 736 -8.44 18.32 32.28
N THR A 737 -7.41 19.15 32.26
CA THR A 737 -7.53 20.64 32.19
C THR A 737 -7.09 21.18 30.85
N SER A 738 -6.21 20.48 30.13
CA SER A 738 -5.77 20.84 28.80
C SER A 738 -5.56 19.60 27.95
N TYR A 739 -6.05 19.64 26.71
CA TYR A 739 -5.91 18.60 25.72
C TYR A 739 -5.30 19.16 24.43
N GLU A 740 -4.20 18.57 24.02
CA GLU A 740 -3.65 18.61 22.67
C GLU A 740 -3.29 17.17 22.27
N PRO A 741 -3.29 16.79 20.98
CA PRO A 741 -3.01 15.40 20.60
C PRO A 741 -1.71 14.83 21.18
N ASN A 742 -0.68 15.68 21.30
CA ASN A 742 0.64 15.32 21.83
C ASN A 742 0.91 15.83 23.26
N ARG A 743 -0.07 16.48 23.92
CA ARG A 743 0.11 17.04 25.27
C ARG A 743 -1.18 17.01 26.06
N LEU A 744 -1.14 16.40 27.25
CA LEU A 744 -2.26 16.30 28.18
C LEU A 744 -1.85 16.84 29.52
N VAL A 745 -2.70 17.67 30.14
CA VAL A 745 -2.46 18.20 31.47
C VAL A 745 -3.64 17.87 32.39
N TYR A 746 -3.33 17.26 33.52
CA TYR A 746 -4.31 16.87 34.52
C TYR A 746 -4.00 17.57 35.86
N GLU A 747 -5.03 17.97 36.58
CA GLU A 747 -4.99 18.34 37.97
C GLU A 747 -5.51 17.20 38.82
N THR A 748 -4.80 16.86 39.88
CA THR A 748 -5.14 15.77 40.80
C THR A 748 -5.19 16.24 42.23
N GLU A 749 -6.09 15.65 43.03
CA GLU A 749 -6.15 15.84 44.48
C GLU A 749 -6.44 14.49 45.13
N ASN A 750 -5.61 14.07 46.08
CA ASN A 750 -5.77 12.83 46.82
C ASN A 750 -5.16 12.93 48.21
N ALA A 751 -5.86 12.49 49.24
CA ALA A 751 -5.39 12.60 50.63
C ALA A 751 -4.22 11.68 50.96
N GLY A 752 -4.07 10.57 50.21
CA GLY A 752 -2.98 9.61 50.35
C GLY A 752 -2.33 9.27 49.00
N ASP A 753 -1.28 8.45 49.04
CA ASP A 753 -0.63 7.95 47.81
C ASP A 753 -1.61 7.14 47.00
N GLY A 754 -1.79 7.52 45.73
CA GLY A 754 -2.78 6.93 44.82
C GLY A 754 -2.19 6.30 43.56
N ILE A 755 -2.93 5.36 42.97
CA ILE A 755 -2.69 4.90 41.62
C ILE A 755 -3.81 5.41 40.74
N ALA A 756 -3.43 6.21 39.72
CA ALA A 756 -4.34 6.75 38.73
C ALA A 756 -4.25 5.95 37.42
N VAL A 757 -5.41 5.63 36.86
CA VAL A 757 -5.56 5.04 35.52
C VAL A 757 -6.12 6.13 34.61
N PHE A 758 -5.58 6.22 33.40
CA PHE A 758 -5.95 7.20 32.37
C PHE A 758 -6.54 6.48 31.18
N SER A 759 -7.65 6.96 30.66
CA SER A 759 -8.30 6.41 29.45
C SER A 759 -7.47 6.61 28.18
N GLU A 760 -6.16 6.73 28.33
CA GLU A 760 -5.22 6.96 27.23
C GLU A 760 -4.49 5.67 26.87
N ILE A 761 -4.37 5.40 25.56
CA ILE A 761 -3.69 4.21 25.08
C ILE A 761 -2.20 4.29 25.38
N TYR A 762 -1.70 3.24 26.05
CA TYR A 762 -0.29 3.09 26.37
C TYR A 762 0.54 2.79 25.11
N TYR A 763 1.63 3.51 24.97
CA TYR A 763 2.66 3.22 23.97
C TYR A 763 4.04 3.38 24.60
N PRO A 764 4.98 2.42 24.43
CA PRO A 764 6.22 2.37 25.22
C PRO A 764 7.24 3.45 24.86
N ASN A 765 7.12 4.07 23.68
CA ASN A 765 8.15 4.93 23.14
C ASN A 765 7.63 6.34 22.84
N GLY A 766 8.07 7.34 23.58
CA GLY A 766 7.86 8.74 23.24
C GLY A 766 7.06 9.55 24.24
N TRP A 767 6.20 8.95 25.06
CA TRP A 767 5.51 9.66 26.13
C TRP A 767 6.46 9.99 27.28
N GLN A 768 6.61 11.27 27.57
CA GLN A 768 7.28 11.81 28.73
C GLN A 768 6.22 12.26 29.74
N VAL A 769 6.37 11.86 30.99
CA VAL A 769 5.42 12.19 32.05
C VAL A 769 6.12 12.92 33.17
N THR A 770 5.50 13.99 33.65
CA THR A 770 5.98 14.73 34.81
C THR A 770 4.85 14.93 35.81
N ILE A 771 5.21 14.96 37.12
CA ILE A 771 4.35 15.38 38.21
C ILE A 771 5.03 16.65 38.82
N ASP A 772 4.35 17.78 38.78
CA ASP A 772 4.89 19.08 39.18
C ASP A 772 6.25 19.39 38.52
N GLY A 773 6.36 19.09 37.24
CA GLY A 773 7.58 19.26 36.44
C GLY A 773 8.70 18.25 36.71
N LYS A 774 8.53 17.29 37.62
CA LYS A 774 9.52 16.22 37.89
C LYS A 774 9.17 14.95 37.11
N PRO A 775 10.15 14.31 36.47
CA PRO A 775 9.91 13.08 35.71
C PRO A 775 9.28 11.97 36.58
N ALA A 776 8.26 11.31 36.04
CA ALA A 776 7.56 10.20 36.66
C ALA A 776 7.54 8.95 35.74
N GLY A 777 7.49 7.76 36.35
CA GLY A 777 7.43 6.49 35.63
C GLY A 777 6.01 6.24 35.11
N LEU A 778 5.89 5.96 33.81
CA LEU A 778 4.62 5.61 33.17
C LEU A 778 4.46 4.10 33.13
N GLY A 779 3.41 3.58 33.79
CA GLY A 779 3.01 2.19 33.76
C GLY A 779 1.89 1.93 32.75
N ARG A 780 1.60 0.64 32.50
CA ARG A 780 0.44 0.15 31.76
C ARG A 780 -0.49 -0.60 32.71
N ALA A 781 -1.79 -0.32 32.59
CA ALA A 781 -2.84 -1.03 33.29
C ALA A 781 -3.96 -1.43 32.30
N ASP A 782 -4.80 -2.35 32.73
CA ASP A 782 -6.02 -2.76 32.03
C ASP A 782 -5.76 -3.07 30.55
N TYR A 783 -4.64 -3.75 30.30
CA TYR A 783 -4.16 -4.22 29.01
C TYR A 783 -3.66 -3.14 28.04
N VAL A 784 -4.30 -1.99 27.97
CA VAL A 784 -3.99 -0.92 26.99
C VAL A 784 -3.87 0.48 27.57
N LEU A 785 -4.25 0.70 28.84
CA LEU A 785 -4.34 2.03 29.45
C LEU A 785 -3.04 2.45 30.13
N ARG A 786 -2.88 3.77 30.33
CA ARG A 786 -1.76 4.33 31.08
C ARG A 786 -2.09 4.31 32.58
N ALA A 787 -1.10 4.05 33.41
CA ALA A 787 -1.19 4.14 34.85
C ALA A 787 -0.02 4.89 35.45
N LEU A 788 -0.29 5.60 36.57
CA LEU A 788 0.69 6.44 37.24
C LEU A 788 0.54 6.35 38.75
N TYR A 789 1.67 6.25 39.44
CA TYR A 789 1.71 6.54 40.87
C TYR A 789 1.68 8.07 41.08
N ILE A 790 0.78 8.57 41.91
CA ILE A 790 0.64 9.97 42.27
C ILE A 790 0.76 10.10 43.81
N PRO A 791 1.69 10.90 44.33
CA PRO A 791 1.81 11.13 45.77
C PRO A 791 0.56 11.75 46.36
N ALA A 792 0.48 11.75 47.70
CA ALA A 792 -0.56 12.47 48.44
C ALA A 792 -0.46 13.98 48.20
N GLY A 793 -1.61 14.62 48.00
CA GLY A 793 -1.69 16.08 47.82
C GLY A 793 -2.36 16.49 46.53
N LYS A 794 -2.15 17.78 46.19
CA LYS A 794 -2.57 18.37 44.92
C LYS A 794 -1.38 18.42 43.98
N HIS A 795 -1.55 17.86 42.80
CA HIS A 795 -0.48 17.78 41.80
C HIS A 795 -0.97 18.12 40.42
N THR A 796 -0.04 18.60 39.59
CA THR A 796 -0.23 18.74 38.15
C THR A 796 0.54 17.61 37.43
N VAL A 797 -0.19 16.81 36.67
CA VAL A 797 0.39 15.75 35.83
C VAL A 797 0.40 16.23 34.39
N GLU A 798 1.57 16.25 33.77
CA GLU A 798 1.73 16.54 32.34
C GLU A 798 2.27 15.32 31.62
N MET A 799 1.59 14.94 30.54
CA MET A 799 2.02 13.91 29.60
C MET A 799 2.30 14.55 28.25
N ARG A 800 3.53 14.38 27.72
CA ARG A 800 3.94 14.93 26.42
C ARG A 800 4.53 13.86 25.54
N PHE A 801 4.03 13.76 24.32
CA PHE A 801 4.59 12.86 23.31
C PHE A 801 5.70 13.54 22.54
N ASP A 802 6.93 13.28 22.94
CA ASP A 802 8.15 13.89 22.37
C ASP A 802 9.30 12.87 22.38
N PRO A 803 9.35 11.98 21.38
CA PRO A 803 10.41 10.98 21.32
C PRO A 803 11.77 11.60 20.98
N LYS A 804 12.74 11.48 21.89
CA LYS A 804 14.12 11.99 21.71
C LYS A 804 14.77 11.48 20.42
N SER A 805 14.40 10.28 19.97
CA SER A 805 14.86 9.70 18.69
C SER A 805 14.51 10.55 17.48
N LEU A 806 13.41 11.32 17.54
CA LEU A 806 12.98 12.19 16.45
C LEU A 806 14.03 13.29 16.19
N HIS A 807 14.49 13.97 17.22
CA HIS A 807 15.49 15.05 17.08
C HIS A 807 16.82 14.54 16.52
N VAL A 808 17.26 13.34 16.95
CA VAL A 808 18.49 12.72 16.44
C VAL A 808 18.34 12.33 14.98
N THR A 809 17.25 11.66 14.62
CA THR A 809 17.04 11.19 13.25
C THR A 809 16.81 12.34 12.27
N GLU A 810 16.11 13.40 12.67
CA GLU A 810 15.97 14.63 11.87
C GLU A 810 17.33 15.32 11.64
N GLY A 811 18.19 15.41 12.65
CA GLY A 811 19.54 15.97 12.50
C GLY A 811 20.37 15.19 11.47
N ILE A 812 20.31 13.86 11.50
CA ILE A 812 21.01 13.00 10.51
C ILE A 812 20.41 13.18 9.12
N ALA A 813 19.08 13.27 9.01
CA ALA A 813 18.40 13.47 7.73
C ALA A 813 18.79 14.80 7.07
N TYR A 814 18.84 15.89 7.83
CA TYR A 814 19.33 17.18 7.34
C TYR A 814 20.80 17.13 6.88
N GLY A 815 21.66 16.41 7.62
CA GLY A 815 23.05 16.19 7.22
C GLY A 815 23.16 15.46 5.87
N ALA A 816 22.33 14.41 5.67
CA ALA A 816 22.28 13.67 4.42
C ALA A 816 21.75 14.52 3.26
N LEU A 817 20.74 15.37 3.47
CA LEU A 817 20.22 16.31 2.48
C LEU A 817 21.28 17.34 2.07
N ALA A 818 22.05 17.87 3.02
CA ALA A 818 23.17 18.77 2.72
C ALA A 818 24.22 18.10 1.83
N LEU A 819 24.57 16.83 2.10
CA LEU A 819 25.49 16.06 1.24
C LEU A 819 24.91 15.85 -0.18
N LEU A 820 23.60 15.60 -0.30
CA LEU A 820 22.94 15.51 -1.62
C LEU A 820 23.04 16.82 -2.39
N VAL A 821 22.77 17.96 -1.77
CA VAL A 821 22.86 19.29 -2.41
C VAL A 821 24.29 19.56 -2.87
N ILE A 822 25.28 19.32 -2.02
CA ILE A 822 26.71 19.48 -2.35
C ILE A 822 27.08 18.56 -3.53
N GLY A 823 26.63 17.31 -3.52
CA GLY A 823 26.87 16.36 -4.60
C GLY A 823 26.28 16.79 -5.93
N VAL A 824 25.04 17.27 -5.94
CA VAL A 824 24.38 17.81 -7.14
C VAL A 824 25.15 19.02 -7.68
N ALA A 825 25.56 19.96 -6.80
CA ALA A 825 26.36 21.11 -7.18
C ALA A 825 27.71 20.70 -7.79
N ALA A 826 28.38 19.71 -7.21
CA ALA A 826 29.65 19.18 -7.73
C ALA A 826 29.48 18.57 -9.15
N VAL A 827 28.42 17.77 -9.36
CA VAL A 827 28.11 17.22 -10.70
C VAL A 827 27.86 18.33 -11.71
N ALA A 828 27.09 19.36 -11.34
CA ALA A 828 26.78 20.49 -12.20
C ALA A 828 28.06 21.30 -12.61
N LEU A 829 28.94 21.55 -11.64
CA LEU A 829 30.21 22.26 -11.88
C LEU A 829 31.15 21.48 -12.82
N ILE A 830 31.27 20.16 -12.62
CA ILE A 830 32.08 19.28 -13.47
C ILE A 830 31.49 19.24 -14.89
N ALA A 831 30.17 19.16 -15.02
CA ALA A 831 29.48 19.18 -16.32
C ALA A 831 29.71 20.50 -17.06
N ARG A 832 29.64 21.62 -16.33
CA ARG A 832 29.90 22.96 -16.90
C ARG A 832 31.35 23.11 -17.40
N LYS A 833 32.32 22.64 -16.59
CA LYS A 833 33.74 22.67 -16.97
C LYS A 833 34.01 21.89 -18.27
N LYS A 834 33.45 20.64 -18.34
CA LYS A 834 33.55 19.79 -19.54
C LYS A 834 32.83 20.36 -20.79
N ALA A 835 31.89 21.24 -20.61
CA ALA A 835 31.17 21.87 -21.71
C ALA A 835 31.94 23.12 -22.24
N GLN A 836 32.86 23.67 -21.46
CA GLN A 836 33.71 24.78 -21.80
C GLN A 836 35.05 24.31 -22.43
N GLU A 837 35.52 23.11 -22.09
CA GLU A 837 36.57 22.39 -22.74
C GLU A 837 36.05 21.71 -24.04
#